data_500dcff99cdd976c6e90264bdb40fe84
#
_entry.id   500dcff99cdd976c6e90264bdb40fe84
#
_cell.length_a   1.000
_cell.length_b   1.000
_cell.length_c   1.000
_cell.angle_alpha   90.00
_cell.angle_beta   90.00
_cell.angle_gamma   90.00
#
_symmetry.space_group_name_H-M   'P 1'
#
loop_
_entity.id
_entity.type
_entity.pdbx_description
1 polymer ?
#
loop_
_entity_poly.entity_id
_entity_poly.type
_entity_poly.pdbx_seq_one_letter_code
_entity_poly.pdbx_strand_id
1 'polypeptide(L)'
;KFGLNETKKAKPKKWYNYLLQSLLTPFNCILIGISIILIYTDIYLAIEPSYANIIVIAILVTASTLLDFFESYRSNKAAEKLREIVETTTTVIRDNKEVNIPVKNVTLGDIVLLSAGSIIPADLRIIESKDLYVGQASLTGESDNIKKTVELENKQEELDSISDFDNICFMGTNVVSGSAKGVVIKVGDSTYFGKIANTVTSGKEKTAFQKGIESISKLLIRIMIFMIPIVFLINVEKHDIILAFTFAVAIAICITPLLLPVILSSSLSKGAVRMSKKKTIVKKLDSIQNFGAMNIFCTDKTGTLTEDKIVLEKYLNVNGEEDFNILKYAFLNAYLQTGLKSNIDEAVVAKAKTIGIENSVEEYKKIDEIPFDFSRRCLSVAVEIDNKDELITKGAVEEILNICTTFEYKGQTEKLTNKKIENMRKICKDLNEEGFRVVAICKKIITNNKKDFNSTDEKEMTLLGFIGFLDPPKESAKEAIEGLNNAGIRVMVLTGDNVEVTRCVCNKAGINSKEIITGNKIDTLSDVALSRLLKRNNIFAKLSPIQKARIVRVLKQNGNVVGYMGDGINDSPALTNSDVGISVDTAVDIAKETADIILLEKDLNVLLDGVMERKKNICKFNEIYKNGNKLQLWGSSFSNYCKHCTTIFT
;
A
#
# COMPACT_ATOMS: atom_id res chain seq x y z
N LYS A 1 18.14 20.52 -18.77
CA LYS A 1 19.13 21.39 -18.09
C LYS A 1 19.25 21.06 -16.60
N PHE A 2 18.14 20.64 -15.93
CA PHE A 2 18.07 20.37 -14.50
C PHE A 2 18.00 18.87 -14.14
N GLY A 3 17.97 17.96 -15.12
CA GLY A 3 17.86 16.53 -14.96
C GLY A 3 16.41 16.07 -14.71
N LEU A 4 16.22 14.78 -14.50
CA LEU A 4 14.94 14.20 -14.12
C LEU A 4 14.67 14.45 -12.63
N ASN A 5 13.39 14.57 -12.27
CA ASN A 5 12.94 14.69 -10.87
C ASN A 5 12.98 13.31 -10.18
N GLU A 6 14.18 12.78 -10.04
CA GLU A 6 14.46 11.53 -9.35
C GLU A 6 15.53 11.76 -8.30
N THR A 7 15.31 11.31 -7.08
CA THR A 7 16.39 11.17 -6.10
C THR A 7 17.33 10.06 -6.57
N LYS A 8 18.61 10.17 -6.28
CA LYS A 8 19.59 9.12 -6.61
C LYS A 8 19.11 7.78 -6.04
N LYS A 9 18.27 7.09 -6.77
CA LYS A 9 18.11 5.64 -6.60
C LYS A 9 19.52 5.09 -6.76
N ALA A 10 19.88 4.13 -5.91
CA ALA A 10 21.12 3.38 -6.11
C ALA A 10 21.23 3.09 -7.60
N LYS A 11 22.24 3.66 -8.27
CA LYS A 11 22.41 3.54 -9.73
C LYS A 11 22.15 2.09 -10.11
N PRO A 12 21.40 1.80 -11.17
CA PRO A 12 21.16 0.43 -11.60
C PRO A 12 22.52 -0.26 -11.66
N LYS A 13 22.64 -1.36 -10.92
CA LYS A 13 23.90 -2.07 -10.83
C LYS A 13 24.32 -2.45 -12.24
N LYS A 14 25.50 -2.04 -12.67
CA LYS A 14 26.02 -2.44 -13.97
C LYS A 14 26.24 -3.95 -14.01
N TRP A 15 26.20 -4.56 -15.16
CA TRP A 15 26.29 -6.03 -15.32
C TRP A 15 27.52 -6.63 -14.60
N TYR A 16 28.64 -5.94 -14.58
CA TYR A 16 29.87 -6.43 -13.91
C TYR A 16 29.73 -6.46 -12.38
N ASN A 17 28.89 -5.62 -11.77
CA ASN A 17 28.61 -5.67 -10.34
C ASN A 17 27.84 -6.96 -9.95
N TYR A 18 26.95 -7.42 -10.83
CA TYR A 18 26.28 -8.71 -10.65
C TYR A 18 27.26 -9.85 -10.77
N LEU A 19 28.15 -9.81 -11.76
CA LEU A 19 29.20 -10.83 -11.94
C LEU A 19 30.13 -10.91 -10.73
N LEU A 20 30.59 -9.75 -10.22
CA LEU A 20 31.46 -9.70 -9.04
C LEU A 20 30.74 -10.22 -7.79
N GLN A 21 29.46 -9.88 -7.60
CA GLN A 21 28.67 -10.41 -6.49
C GLN A 21 28.48 -11.92 -6.58
N SER A 22 28.26 -12.45 -7.76
CA SER A 22 28.13 -13.89 -8.01
C SER A 22 29.46 -14.63 -7.82
N LEU A 23 30.58 -14.00 -8.11
CA LEU A 23 31.91 -14.56 -7.85
C LEU A 23 32.25 -14.57 -6.34
N LEU A 24 31.92 -13.50 -5.62
CA LEU A 24 32.22 -13.33 -4.21
C LEU A 24 31.15 -13.92 -3.27
N THR A 25 30.42 -14.93 -3.71
CA THR A 25 29.55 -15.67 -2.79
C THR A 25 30.40 -16.42 -1.75
N PRO A 26 29.93 -16.59 -0.50
CA PRO A 26 30.70 -17.29 0.55
C PRO A 26 31.19 -18.65 0.12
N PHE A 27 30.40 -19.31 -0.73
CA PHE A 27 30.73 -20.61 -1.27
C PHE A 27 31.88 -20.56 -2.31
N ASN A 28 31.79 -19.68 -3.29
CA ASN A 28 32.87 -19.51 -4.27
C ASN A 28 34.19 -19.07 -3.58
N CYS A 29 34.09 -18.25 -2.52
CA CYS A 29 35.25 -17.88 -1.72
C CYS A 29 35.94 -19.11 -1.06
N ILE A 30 35.15 -20.07 -0.56
CA ILE A 30 35.68 -21.31 -0.02
C ILE A 30 36.35 -22.14 -1.12
N LEU A 31 35.70 -22.30 -2.28
CA LEU A 31 36.27 -23.04 -3.42
C LEU A 31 37.58 -22.40 -3.94
N ILE A 32 37.62 -21.08 -4.02
CA ILE A 32 38.84 -20.34 -4.39
C ILE A 32 39.93 -20.56 -3.36
N GLY A 33 39.62 -20.52 -2.04
CA GLY A 33 40.54 -20.81 -0.98
C GLY A 33 41.11 -22.23 -1.09
N ILE A 34 40.27 -23.21 -1.37
CA ILE A 34 40.67 -24.59 -1.61
C ILE A 34 41.55 -24.70 -2.85
N SER A 35 41.18 -24.02 -3.96
CA SER A 35 42.02 -24.00 -5.18
C SER A 35 43.45 -23.50 -4.88
N ILE A 36 43.58 -22.47 -4.06
CA ILE A 36 44.91 -21.95 -3.65
C ILE A 36 45.70 -23.00 -2.91
N ILE A 37 45.08 -23.74 -2.00
CA ILE A 37 45.74 -24.82 -1.25
C ILE A 37 46.15 -25.95 -2.22
N LEU A 38 45.26 -26.37 -3.13
CA LEU A 38 45.55 -27.41 -4.12
C LEU A 38 46.66 -26.99 -5.11
N ILE A 39 46.72 -25.73 -5.50
CA ILE A 39 47.82 -25.21 -6.31
C ILE A 39 49.15 -25.41 -5.56
N TYR A 40 49.17 -25.13 -4.29
CA TYR A 40 50.37 -25.30 -3.50
C TYR A 40 50.74 -26.79 -3.30
N THR A 41 49.76 -27.66 -3.02
CA THR A 41 49.98 -29.09 -2.79
C THR A 41 50.22 -29.90 -4.07
N ASP A 42 49.37 -29.74 -5.10
CA ASP A 42 49.37 -30.57 -6.28
C ASP A 42 50.36 -30.11 -7.37
N ILE A 43 50.83 -28.82 -7.29
CA ILE A 43 51.80 -28.27 -8.24
C ILE A 43 53.17 -28.05 -7.63
N TYR A 44 53.23 -27.40 -6.42
CA TYR A 44 54.49 -27.01 -5.82
C TYR A 44 55.17 -28.10 -4.99
N LEU A 45 54.38 -28.93 -4.26
CA LEU A 45 54.90 -29.99 -3.40
C LEU A 45 54.91 -31.39 -4.08
N ALA A 46 54.13 -31.58 -5.11
CA ALA A 46 54.03 -32.87 -5.79
C ALA A 46 55.24 -33.14 -6.69
N ILE A 47 55.73 -34.38 -6.68
CA ILE A 47 56.80 -34.87 -7.57
C ILE A 47 56.35 -34.89 -9.04
N GLU A 48 55.08 -35.22 -9.28
CA GLU A 48 54.40 -35.09 -10.57
C GLU A 48 53.23 -34.13 -10.48
N PRO A 49 53.22 -32.96 -11.17
CA PRO A 49 52.14 -31.97 -11.08
C PRO A 49 50.83 -32.52 -11.63
N SER A 50 49.75 -32.44 -10.82
CA SER A 50 48.39 -32.82 -11.26
C SER A 50 47.49 -31.58 -11.31
N TYR A 51 47.02 -31.26 -12.49
CA TYR A 51 46.10 -30.12 -12.72
C TYR A 51 44.64 -30.50 -12.64
N ALA A 52 44.31 -31.80 -12.57
CA ALA A 52 42.93 -32.29 -12.70
C ALA A 52 41.96 -31.70 -11.67
N ASN A 53 42.35 -31.69 -10.39
CA ASN A 53 41.52 -31.16 -9.30
C ASN A 53 41.27 -29.64 -9.42
N ILE A 54 42.32 -28.92 -9.81
CA ILE A 54 42.26 -27.46 -10.00
C ILE A 54 41.34 -27.10 -11.15
N ILE A 55 41.43 -27.83 -12.28
CA ILE A 55 40.54 -27.63 -13.45
C ILE A 55 39.08 -27.90 -13.08
N VAL A 56 38.79 -28.96 -12.33
CA VAL A 56 37.43 -29.30 -11.91
C VAL A 56 36.88 -28.18 -11.02
N ILE A 57 37.64 -27.66 -10.04
CA ILE A 57 37.15 -26.57 -9.20
C ILE A 57 37.00 -25.29 -10.00
N ALA A 58 37.90 -24.96 -10.91
CA ALA A 58 37.77 -23.80 -11.80
C ALA A 58 36.51 -23.87 -12.67
N ILE A 59 36.18 -25.04 -13.21
CA ILE A 59 34.94 -25.29 -13.95
C ILE A 59 33.72 -25.09 -13.04
N LEU A 60 33.75 -25.63 -11.81
CA LEU A 60 32.65 -25.49 -10.83
C LEU A 60 32.42 -24.03 -10.42
N VAL A 61 33.48 -23.28 -10.10
CA VAL A 61 33.41 -21.86 -9.75
C VAL A 61 32.89 -21.05 -10.94
N THR A 62 33.39 -21.31 -12.14
CA THR A 62 32.94 -20.61 -13.35
C THR A 62 31.48 -20.90 -13.66
N ALA A 63 31.07 -22.17 -13.64
CA ALA A 63 29.68 -22.57 -13.87
C ALA A 63 28.72 -21.99 -12.82
N SER A 64 29.08 -22.06 -11.53
CA SER A 64 28.32 -21.48 -10.44
C SER A 64 28.17 -19.96 -10.60
N THR A 65 29.28 -19.26 -10.88
CA THR A 65 29.30 -17.81 -11.08
C THR A 65 28.44 -17.40 -12.28
N LEU A 66 28.55 -18.09 -13.41
CA LEU A 66 27.75 -17.80 -14.61
C LEU A 66 26.27 -18.04 -14.37
N LEU A 67 25.89 -19.15 -13.74
CA LEU A 67 24.50 -19.46 -13.43
C LEU A 67 23.88 -18.39 -12.51
N ASP A 68 24.57 -18.04 -11.42
CA ASP A 68 24.08 -17.01 -10.50
C ASP A 68 24.03 -15.62 -11.15
N PHE A 69 25.02 -15.28 -11.96
CA PHE A 69 25.05 -14.04 -12.74
C PHE A 69 23.86 -13.95 -13.71
N PHE A 70 23.65 -14.94 -14.57
CA PHE A 70 22.55 -14.90 -15.55
C PHE A 70 21.19 -14.82 -14.86
N GLU A 71 21.01 -15.59 -13.82
CA GLU A 71 19.75 -15.61 -13.07
C GLU A 71 19.50 -14.28 -12.34
N SER A 72 20.49 -13.77 -11.62
CA SER A 72 20.40 -12.49 -10.89
C SER A 72 20.20 -11.31 -11.85
N TYR A 73 20.92 -11.27 -12.97
CA TYR A 73 20.79 -10.24 -13.99
C TYR A 73 19.39 -10.25 -14.64
N ARG A 74 18.93 -11.43 -15.07
CA ARG A 74 17.61 -11.60 -15.71
C ARG A 74 16.47 -11.29 -14.73
N SER A 75 16.58 -11.72 -13.49
CA SER A 75 15.62 -11.49 -12.43
C SER A 75 15.46 -9.99 -12.13
N ASN A 76 16.57 -9.29 -11.90
CA ASN A 76 16.54 -7.87 -11.61
C ASN A 76 16.01 -7.04 -12.80
N LYS A 77 16.40 -7.39 -14.04
CA LYS A 77 15.91 -6.71 -15.23
C LYS A 77 14.40 -6.92 -15.45
N ALA A 78 13.87 -8.10 -15.13
CA ALA A 78 12.44 -8.36 -15.18
C ALA A 78 11.69 -7.54 -14.11
N ALA A 79 12.24 -7.45 -12.89
CA ALA A 79 11.67 -6.64 -11.83
C ALA A 79 11.68 -5.13 -12.15
N GLU A 80 12.74 -4.64 -12.79
CA GLU A 80 12.85 -3.25 -13.23
C GLU A 80 11.75 -2.91 -14.25
N LYS A 81 11.55 -3.76 -15.26
CA LYS A 81 10.46 -3.60 -16.23
C LYS A 81 9.07 -3.59 -15.59
N LEU A 82 8.84 -4.39 -14.56
CA LEU A 82 7.55 -4.43 -13.86
C LEU A 82 7.29 -3.16 -13.06
N ARG A 83 8.34 -2.52 -12.52
CA ARG A 83 8.23 -1.24 -11.81
C ARG A 83 7.91 -0.07 -12.74
N GLU A 84 8.33 -0.12 -14.01
CA GLU A 84 8.04 0.90 -15.00
C GLU A 84 6.56 0.92 -15.43
N ILE A 85 5.80 -0.14 -15.20
CA ILE A 85 4.38 -0.24 -15.56
C ILE A 85 3.52 0.63 -14.65
N VAL A 86 3.90 0.81 -13.38
CA VAL A 86 3.17 1.62 -12.40
C VAL A 86 4.00 2.87 -12.09
N GLU A 87 3.83 3.90 -12.91
CA GLU A 87 4.44 5.22 -12.68
C GLU A 87 3.48 6.12 -11.92
N THR A 88 3.97 6.78 -10.87
CA THR A 88 3.22 7.85 -10.19
C THR A 88 3.18 9.07 -11.10
N THR A 89 1.98 9.63 -11.31
CA THR A 89 1.76 10.81 -12.14
C THR A 89 1.34 12.00 -11.29
N THR A 90 1.47 13.20 -11.83
CA THR A 90 0.99 14.44 -11.19
C THR A 90 0.45 15.38 -12.26
N THR A 91 -0.53 16.19 -11.88
CA THR A 91 -1.14 17.16 -12.78
C THR A 91 -0.38 18.49 -12.70
N VAL A 92 0.05 18.98 -13.84
CA VAL A 92 0.75 20.27 -13.96
C VAL A 92 0.02 21.16 -14.97
N ILE A 93 0.17 22.48 -14.81
CA ILE A 93 -0.32 23.47 -15.79
C ILE A 93 0.84 23.84 -16.69
N ARG A 94 0.75 23.51 -17.98
CA ARG A 94 1.68 23.94 -19.03
C ARG A 94 0.89 24.57 -20.18
N ASP A 95 1.31 25.69 -20.66
CA ASP A 95 0.63 26.44 -21.75
C ASP A 95 -0.88 26.69 -21.45
N ASN A 96 -1.20 27.03 -20.19
CA ASN A 96 -2.56 27.22 -19.66
C ASN A 96 -3.49 26.00 -19.80
N LYS A 97 -2.91 24.79 -19.91
CA LYS A 97 -3.66 23.53 -19.94
C LYS A 97 -3.20 22.61 -18.82
N GLU A 98 -4.13 21.91 -18.21
CA GLU A 98 -3.84 20.85 -17.27
C GLU A 98 -3.37 19.62 -18.02
N VAL A 99 -2.18 19.12 -17.66
CA VAL A 99 -1.56 17.96 -18.27
C VAL A 99 -1.12 17.02 -17.16
N ASN A 100 -1.50 15.75 -17.25
CA ASN A 100 -1.02 14.73 -16.34
C ASN A 100 0.31 14.16 -16.85
N ILE A 101 1.37 14.28 -16.05
CA ILE A 101 2.71 13.84 -16.42
C ILE A 101 3.30 12.91 -15.35
N PRO A 102 4.20 11.97 -15.71
CA PRO A 102 4.98 11.22 -14.73
C PRO A 102 5.77 12.16 -13.81
N VAL A 103 5.79 11.86 -12.51
CA VAL A 103 6.50 12.66 -11.49
C VAL A 103 7.96 12.90 -11.88
N LYS A 104 8.63 11.93 -12.50
CA LYS A 104 10.01 12.05 -12.97
C LYS A 104 10.22 13.16 -14.01
N ASN A 105 9.16 13.58 -14.72
CA ASN A 105 9.20 14.60 -15.77
C ASN A 105 8.85 16.00 -15.26
N VAL A 106 8.60 16.16 -13.96
CA VAL A 106 8.40 17.46 -13.31
C VAL A 106 9.71 18.23 -13.33
N THR A 107 9.67 19.52 -13.69
CA THR A 107 10.84 20.39 -13.78
C THR A 107 10.65 21.70 -13.02
N LEU A 108 11.76 22.41 -12.79
CA LEU A 108 11.71 23.73 -12.16
C LEU A 108 10.81 24.69 -12.94
N GLY A 109 9.94 25.40 -12.22
CA GLY A 109 8.98 26.35 -12.79
C GLY A 109 7.65 25.73 -13.23
N ASP A 110 7.48 24.41 -13.22
CA ASP A 110 6.15 23.80 -13.42
C ASP A 110 5.20 24.25 -12.30
N ILE A 111 3.94 24.51 -12.67
CA ILE A 111 2.86 24.76 -11.72
C ILE A 111 2.13 23.45 -11.50
N VAL A 112 2.22 22.91 -10.28
CA VAL A 112 1.59 21.64 -9.88
C VAL A 112 0.24 21.92 -9.23
N LEU A 113 -0.78 21.16 -9.63
CA LEU A 113 -2.09 21.14 -8.96
C LEU A 113 -2.06 20.08 -7.85
N LEU A 114 -2.38 20.52 -6.64
CA LEU A 114 -2.45 19.67 -5.46
C LEU A 114 -3.90 19.54 -5.00
N SER A 115 -4.30 18.31 -4.67
CA SER A 115 -5.60 17.97 -4.12
C SER A 115 -5.45 16.90 -3.03
N ALA A 116 -6.46 16.72 -2.21
CA ALA A 116 -6.45 15.68 -1.18
C ALA A 116 -6.08 14.31 -1.77
N GLY A 117 -5.09 13.63 -1.18
CA GLY A 117 -4.55 12.35 -1.65
C GLY A 117 -3.35 12.45 -2.58
N SER A 118 -3.03 13.64 -3.12
CA SER A 118 -1.84 13.83 -3.96
C SER A 118 -0.56 13.69 -3.13
N ILE A 119 0.45 13.05 -3.69
CA ILE A 119 1.83 13.14 -3.19
C ILE A 119 2.45 14.40 -3.80
N ILE A 120 3.16 15.15 -2.97
CA ILE A 120 3.90 16.33 -3.40
C ILE A 120 5.13 15.86 -4.19
N PRO A 121 5.18 16.15 -5.51
CA PRO A 121 6.16 15.52 -6.41
C PRO A 121 7.56 16.11 -6.32
N ALA A 122 7.68 17.34 -5.82
CA ALA A 122 8.91 18.11 -5.73
C ALA A 122 8.79 19.14 -4.61
N ASP A 123 9.85 19.90 -4.28
CA ASP A 123 9.67 21.02 -3.36
C ASP A 123 8.96 22.17 -4.08
N LEU A 124 7.79 22.57 -3.53
CA LEU A 124 6.86 23.53 -4.14
C LEU A 124 6.72 24.77 -3.27
N ARG A 125 6.72 25.94 -3.89
CA ARG A 125 6.25 27.19 -3.30
C ARG A 125 4.76 27.35 -3.62
N ILE A 126 3.93 27.49 -2.60
CA ILE A 126 2.48 27.66 -2.77
C ILE A 126 2.20 29.06 -3.35
N ILE A 127 1.38 29.13 -4.39
CA ILE A 127 0.92 30.36 -5.04
C ILE A 127 -0.58 30.59 -4.85
N GLU A 128 -1.36 29.52 -4.72
CA GLU A 128 -2.77 29.54 -4.35
C GLU A 128 -3.03 28.38 -3.38
N SER A 129 -3.79 28.60 -2.33
CA SER A 129 -4.20 27.52 -1.42
C SER A 129 -5.60 27.77 -0.88
N LYS A 130 -6.37 26.69 -0.72
CA LYS A 130 -7.66 26.69 -0.08
C LYS A 130 -7.72 25.57 0.94
N ASP A 131 -7.65 25.91 2.23
CA ASP A 131 -7.66 25.00 3.39
C ASP A 131 -6.70 23.80 3.22
N LEU A 132 -5.47 24.07 2.77
CA LEU A 132 -4.47 23.07 2.52
C LEU A 132 -3.85 22.56 3.82
N TYR A 133 -4.02 21.27 4.11
CA TYR A 133 -3.31 20.56 5.18
C TYR A 133 -2.42 19.46 4.58
N VAL A 134 -1.17 19.43 5.02
CA VAL A 134 -0.14 18.52 4.53
C VAL A 134 0.38 17.64 5.66
N GLY A 135 0.37 16.33 5.45
CA GLY A 135 0.99 15.36 6.35
C GLY A 135 2.48 15.27 6.06
N GLN A 136 3.32 15.63 7.04
CA GLN A 136 4.78 15.66 6.91
C GLN A 136 5.47 14.51 7.69
N ALA A 137 4.71 13.53 8.17
CA ALA A 137 5.22 12.41 8.97
C ALA A 137 6.38 11.64 8.30
N SER A 138 6.42 11.61 6.97
CA SER A 138 7.51 10.98 6.20
C SER A 138 8.86 11.70 6.34
N LEU A 139 8.86 12.98 6.71
CA LEU A 139 10.06 13.79 6.86
C LEU A 139 10.38 14.12 8.32
N THR A 140 9.38 14.45 9.12
CA THR A 140 9.54 14.89 10.52
C THR A 140 9.36 13.75 11.52
N GLY A 141 8.67 12.68 11.13
CA GLY A 141 8.23 11.61 12.05
C GLY A 141 7.00 11.98 12.88
N GLU A 142 6.53 13.22 12.82
CA GLU A 142 5.35 13.70 13.55
C GLU A 142 4.08 13.45 12.73
N SER A 143 3.02 12.99 13.41
CA SER A 143 1.76 12.60 12.76
C SER A 143 0.79 13.77 12.54
N ASP A 144 1.11 14.97 13.04
CA ASP A 144 0.24 16.13 12.95
C ASP A 144 0.21 16.70 11.53
N ASN A 145 -0.99 17.08 11.09
CA ASN A 145 -1.18 17.72 9.79
C ASN A 145 -0.94 19.22 9.92
N ILE A 146 -0.09 19.75 9.06
CA ILE A 146 0.31 21.18 9.10
C ILE A 146 -0.49 21.94 8.06
N LYS A 147 -1.12 23.04 8.50
CA LYS A 147 -1.79 23.98 7.60
C LYS A 147 -0.73 24.70 6.75
N LYS A 148 -0.96 24.79 5.46
CA LYS A 148 -0.09 25.47 4.51
C LYS A 148 -0.83 26.63 3.83
N THR A 149 -0.16 27.78 3.76
CA THR A 149 -0.71 29.06 3.27
C THR A 149 0.17 29.65 2.18
N VAL A 150 -0.34 30.66 1.48
CA VAL A 150 0.43 31.38 0.45
C VAL A 150 1.50 32.26 1.08
N GLU A 151 1.17 32.91 2.18
CA GLU A 151 2.08 33.79 2.90
C GLU A 151 2.76 33.09 4.06
N LEU A 152 3.93 33.51 4.43
CA LEU A 152 4.64 33.05 5.61
C LEU A 152 4.04 33.77 6.83
N GLU A 153 3.20 33.06 7.62
CA GLU A 153 2.57 33.65 8.81
C GLU A 153 3.57 33.82 9.96
N ASN A 154 4.56 32.93 10.06
CA ASN A 154 5.64 32.99 11.05
C ASN A 154 6.77 33.91 10.57
N LYS A 155 6.76 35.16 11.04
CA LYS A 155 7.83 36.15 10.81
C LYS A 155 8.97 36.06 11.85
N GLN A 156 9.14 34.95 12.56
CA GLN A 156 10.22 34.81 13.53
C GLN A 156 11.57 34.65 12.85
N GLU A 157 12.60 35.26 13.45
CA GLU A 157 13.97 35.34 12.90
C GLU A 157 14.71 33.98 12.83
N GLU A 158 14.18 32.93 13.48
CA GLU A 158 14.75 31.58 13.48
C GLU A 158 13.70 30.55 13.03
N LEU A 159 13.80 30.13 11.75
CA LEU A 159 13.05 29.00 11.18
C LEU A 159 13.93 27.75 11.28
N ASP A 160 13.83 27.03 12.39
CA ASP A 160 14.69 25.89 12.70
C ASP A 160 14.15 24.55 12.18
N SER A 161 12.85 24.46 11.91
CA SER A 161 12.18 23.23 11.49
C SER A 161 11.51 23.36 10.12
N ILE A 162 11.35 22.21 9.44
CA ILE A 162 10.57 22.11 8.19
C ILE A 162 9.12 22.53 8.41
N SER A 163 8.55 22.24 9.59
CA SER A 163 7.20 22.61 9.95
C SER A 163 6.96 24.11 9.92
N ASP A 164 8.02 24.92 10.12
CA ASP A 164 7.93 26.37 10.23
C ASP A 164 7.70 27.08 8.89
N PHE A 165 7.90 26.35 7.76
CA PHE A 165 7.65 26.89 6.43
C PHE A 165 6.20 26.64 5.99
N ASP A 166 5.29 27.55 6.34
CA ASP A 166 3.86 27.44 6.00
C ASP A 166 3.58 27.52 4.50
N ASN A 167 4.49 28.13 3.74
CA ASN A 167 4.33 28.44 2.32
C ASN A 167 5.10 27.51 1.38
N ILE A 168 5.73 26.46 1.93
CA ILE A 168 6.49 25.46 1.17
C ILE A 168 5.93 24.08 1.46
N CYS A 169 5.70 23.31 0.39
CA CYS A 169 5.41 21.90 0.44
C CYS A 169 6.63 21.11 0.00
N PHE A 170 7.01 20.08 0.75
CA PHE A 170 8.23 19.30 0.51
C PHE A 170 7.95 18.00 -0.22
N MET A 171 8.87 17.61 -1.11
CA MET A 171 8.80 16.33 -1.83
C MET A 171 8.59 15.14 -0.89
N GLY A 172 7.71 14.22 -1.26
CA GLY A 172 7.45 12.98 -0.50
C GLY A 172 6.49 13.14 0.69
N THR A 173 5.95 14.33 0.89
CA THR A 173 4.81 14.58 1.79
C THR A 173 3.49 14.46 1.04
N ASN A 174 2.37 14.37 1.74
CA ASN A 174 1.06 14.16 1.13
C ASN A 174 0.05 15.23 1.53
N VAL A 175 -0.82 15.57 0.60
CA VAL A 175 -1.97 16.43 0.87
C VAL A 175 -3.05 15.63 1.59
N VAL A 176 -3.42 16.07 2.79
CA VAL A 176 -4.46 15.43 3.61
C VAL A 176 -5.82 16.02 3.30
N SER A 177 -5.92 17.34 3.20
CA SER A 177 -7.16 18.04 2.85
C SER A 177 -6.88 19.34 2.11
N GLY A 178 -7.91 19.90 1.46
CA GLY A 178 -7.83 21.13 0.71
C GLY A 178 -7.25 20.97 -0.70
N SER A 179 -6.98 22.11 -1.33
CA SER A 179 -6.40 22.19 -2.66
C SER A 179 -5.40 23.35 -2.75
N ALA A 180 -4.42 23.23 -3.66
CA ALA A 180 -3.44 24.29 -3.89
C ALA A 180 -2.85 24.25 -5.30
N LYS A 181 -2.29 25.39 -5.71
CA LYS A 181 -1.33 25.46 -6.81
C LYS A 181 0.05 25.82 -6.25
N GLY A 182 1.06 25.10 -6.65
CA GLY A 182 2.43 25.34 -6.22
C GLY A 182 3.39 25.35 -7.39
N VAL A 183 4.35 26.29 -7.37
CA VAL A 183 5.44 26.32 -8.35
C VAL A 183 6.63 25.50 -7.87
N VAL A 184 7.18 24.68 -8.75
CA VAL A 184 8.34 23.82 -8.46
C VAL A 184 9.58 24.66 -8.27
N ILE A 185 10.18 24.61 -7.08
CA ILE A 185 11.41 25.35 -6.72
C ILE A 185 12.65 24.48 -6.64
N LYS A 186 12.51 23.16 -6.38
CA LYS A 186 13.61 22.18 -6.40
C LYS A 186 13.11 20.82 -6.86
N VAL A 187 13.98 20.06 -7.53
CA VAL A 187 13.69 18.73 -8.08
C VAL A 187 14.78 17.73 -7.71
N GLY A 188 14.41 16.45 -7.61
CA GLY A 188 15.31 15.33 -7.41
C GLY A 188 16.23 15.46 -6.19
N ASP A 189 17.52 15.24 -6.37
CA ASP A 189 18.54 15.31 -5.30
C ASP A 189 18.66 16.68 -4.63
N SER A 190 18.21 17.75 -5.27
CA SER A 190 18.25 19.11 -4.72
C SER A 190 17.12 19.40 -3.75
N THR A 191 16.06 18.58 -3.73
CA THR A 191 14.94 18.68 -2.77
C THR A 191 15.39 18.40 -1.35
N TYR A 192 14.59 18.80 -0.39
CA TYR A 192 14.86 18.49 1.01
C TYR A 192 14.92 16.98 1.26
N PHE A 193 13.94 16.23 0.73
CA PHE A 193 13.92 14.78 0.77
C PHE A 193 15.15 14.15 0.13
N GLY A 194 15.59 14.66 -1.04
CA GLY A 194 16.78 14.18 -1.74
C GLY A 194 18.05 14.31 -0.91
N LYS A 195 18.19 15.40 -0.14
CA LYS A 195 19.33 15.60 0.76
C LYS A 195 19.36 14.59 1.91
N ILE A 196 18.19 14.33 2.53
CA ILE A 196 18.07 13.32 3.60
C ILE A 196 18.35 11.91 3.06
N ALA A 197 17.76 11.55 1.91
CA ALA A 197 17.93 10.24 1.30
C ALA A 197 19.41 9.93 0.96
N ASN A 198 20.19 10.96 0.62
CA ASN A 198 21.63 10.81 0.36
C ASN A 198 22.46 10.58 1.64
N THR A 199 21.98 11.02 2.80
CA THR A 199 22.66 10.82 4.10
C THR A 199 22.29 9.50 4.78
N VAL A 200 21.09 8.96 4.50
CA VAL A 200 20.61 7.70 5.07
C VAL A 200 20.97 6.54 4.14
N THR A 201 22.17 6.01 4.24
CA THR A 201 22.53 4.69 3.72
C THR A 201 21.89 3.60 4.60
N SER A 202 20.57 3.57 4.68
CA SER A 202 19.86 2.51 5.40
C SER A 202 19.90 1.24 4.58
N GLY A 203 20.69 0.28 5.05
CA GLY A 203 20.59 -1.11 4.61
C GLY A 203 19.13 -1.56 4.84
N LYS A 204 18.45 -2.01 3.78
CA LYS A 204 17.11 -2.58 3.88
C LYS A 204 17.12 -3.71 4.91
N GLU A 205 16.18 -3.69 5.85
CA GLU A 205 15.99 -4.83 6.75
C GLU A 205 15.70 -6.10 5.94
N LYS A 206 16.45 -7.18 6.28
CA LYS A 206 16.27 -8.48 5.64
C LYS A 206 14.89 -9.04 6.01
N THR A 207 14.16 -9.58 5.04
CA THR A 207 12.89 -10.25 5.29
C THR A 207 13.06 -11.48 6.20
N ALA A 208 11.99 -11.93 6.86
CA ALA A 208 12.01 -13.14 7.70
C ALA A 208 12.53 -14.37 6.92
N PHE A 209 12.22 -14.44 5.63
CA PHE A 209 12.69 -15.52 4.75
C PHE A 209 14.18 -15.40 4.42
N GLN A 210 14.69 -14.21 4.11
CA GLN A 210 16.12 -13.99 3.90
C GLN A 210 16.91 -14.33 5.16
N LYS A 211 16.39 -13.95 6.35
CA LYS A 211 16.94 -14.37 7.66
C LYS A 211 16.92 -15.91 7.83
N GLY A 212 15.84 -16.56 7.37
CA GLY A 212 15.70 -18.02 7.38
C GLY A 212 16.73 -18.71 6.50
N ILE A 213 16.91 -18.27 5.26
CA ILE A 213 17.93 -18.80 4.32
C ILE A 213 19.34 -18.60 4.89
N GLU A 214 19.61 -17.41 5.41
CA GLU A 214 20.90 -17.11 6.04
C GLU A 214 21.17 -18.01 7.25
N SER A 215 20.14 -18.31 8.04
CA SER A 215 20.23 -19.24 9.18
C SER A 215 20.53 -20.66 8.72
N ILE A 216 19.84 -21.15 7.67
CA ILE A 216 20.12 -22.48 7.07
C ILE A 216 21.53 -22.52 6.49
N SER A 217 21.95 -21.48 5.77
CA SER A 217 23.30 -21.38 5.21
C SER A 217 24.36 -21.42 6.32
N LYS A 218 24.16 -20.66 7.41
CA LYS A 218 25.04 -20.67 8.59
C LYS A 218 25.07 -22.05 9.28
N LEU A 219 23.93 -22.74 9.35
CA LEU A 219 23.86 -24.09 9.91
C LEU A 219 24.68 -25.07 9.06
N LEU A 220 24.52 -25.02 7.74
CA LEU A 220 25.26 -25.90 6.81
C LEU A 220 26.78 -25.62 6.86
N ILE A 221 27.17 -24.34 6.92
CA ILE A 221 28.59 -23.98 7.10
C ILE A 221 29.15 -24.55 8.43
N ARG A 222 28.39 -24.49 9.53
CA ARG A 222 28.83 -25.07 10.82
C ARG A 222 28.99 -26.59 10.72
N ILE A 223 28.03 -27.27 10.10
CA ILE A 223 28.10 -28.72 9.87
C ILE A 223 29.34 -29.04 9.03
N MET A 224 29.62 -28.30 7.97
CA MET A 224 30.77 -28.45 7.12
C MET A 224 32.09 -28.27 7.90
N ILE A 225 32.21 -27.18 8.67
CA ILE A 225 33.42 -26.93 9.49
C ILE A 225 33.67 -28.07 10.51
N PHE A 226 32.60 -28.69 11.03
CA PHE A 226 32.73 -29.79 11.96
C PHE A 226 33.05 -31.14 11.27
N MET A 227 32.45 -31.37 10.11
CA MET A 227 32.60 -32.65 9.36
C MET A 227 33.95 -32.77 8.66
N ILE A 228 34.52 -31.65 8.13
CA ILE A 228 35.82 -31.69 7.43
C ILE A 228 36.94 -32.30 8.28
N PRO A 229 37.21 -31.86 9.53
CA PRO A 229 38.22 -32.47 10.37
C PRO A 229 37.96 -33.95 10.68
N ILE A 230 36.71 -34.35 10.90
CA ILE A 230 36.34 -35.73 11.20
C ILE A 230 36.64 -36.63 10.00
N VAL A 231 36.22 -36.24 8.81
CA VAL A 231 36.44 -36.99 7.58
C VAL A 231 37.93 -37.04 7.25
N PHE A 232 38.66 -35.95 7.47
CA PHE A 232 40.09 -35.88 7.30
C PHE A 232 40.83 -36.86 8.26
N LEU A 233 40.50 -36.84 9.55
CA LEU A 233 41.10 -37.72 10.53
C LEU A 233 40.85 -39.22 10.23
N ILE A 234 39.64 -39.56 9.78
CA ILE A 234 39.32 -40.96 9.41
C ILE A 234 40.11 -41.42 8.19
N ASN A 235 40.38 -40.52 7.24
CA ASN A 235 41.04 -40.88 5.99
C ASN A 235 42.58 -40.79 6.08
N VAL A 236 43.11 -39.94 6.97
CA VAL A 236 44.59 -39.83 7.18
C VAL A 236 45.22 -41.14 7.65
N GLU A 237 44.45 -42.01 8.33
CA GLU A 237 44.91 -43.31 8.76
C GLU A 237 45.07 -44.35 7.63
N LYS A 238 44.38 -44.10 6.50
CA LYS A 238 44.29 -45.04 5.37
C LYS A 238 44.97 -44.55 4.09
N HIS A 239 45.19 -43.26 3.96
CA HIS A 239 45.69 -42.59 2.77
C HIS A 239 46.70 -41.52 3.09
N ASP A 240 47.48 -41.08 2.12
CA ASP A 240 48.35 -39.92 2.23
C ASP A 240 47.60 -38.69 2.66
N ILE A 241 48.25 -37.82 3.45
CA ILE A 241 47.68 -36.60 4.03
C ILE A 241 47.00 -35.73 2.97
N ILE A 242 47.59 -35.61 1.76
CA ILE A 242 47.08 -34.83 0.65
C ILE A 242 45.77 -35.44 0.12
N LEU A 243 45.76 -36.76 -0.06
CA LEU A 243 44.60 -37.49 -0.54
C LEU A 243 43.44 -37.46 0.46
N ALA A 244 43.74 -37.62 1.75
CA ALA A 244 42.75 -37.51 2.81
C ALA A 244 42.14 -36.09 2.90
N PHE A 245 42.95 -35.04 2.69
CA PHE A 245 42.49 -33.66 2.67
C PHE A 245 41.59 -33.38 1.46
N THR A 246 41.99 -33.78 0.25
CA THR A 246 41.18 -33.58 -0.96
C THR A 246 39.83 -34.31 -0.88
N PHE A 247 39.81 -35.51 -0.26
CA PHE A 247 38.56 -36.25 -0.04
C PHE A 247 37.63 -35.56 0.95
N ALA A 248 38.19 -35.06 2.06
CA ALA A 248 37.40 -34.30 3.05
C ALA A 248 36.79 -33.04 2.46
N VAL A 249 37.53 -32.33 1.60
CA VAL A 249 37.06 -31.15 0.86
C VAL A 249 36.00 -31.51 -0.16
N ALA A 250 36.17 -32.61 -0.90
CA ALA A 250 35.15 -33.05 -1.88
C ALA A 250 33.79 -33.36 -1.20
N ILE A 251 33.80 -33.98 -0.02
CA ILE A 251 32.60 -34.21 0.78
C ILE A 251 31.98 -32.88 1.24
N ALA A 252 32.79 -31.93 1.68
CA ALA A 252 32.30 -30.59 2.09
C ALA A 252 31.58 -29.87 0.94
N ILE A 253 32.13 -29.96 -0.28
CA ILE A 253 31.51 -29.41 -1.49
C ILE A 253 30.15 -30.08 -1.77
N CYS A 254 30.08 -31.41 -1.64
CA CYS A 254 28.82 -32.16 -1.87
C CYS A 254 27.72 -31.83 -0.86
N ILE A 255 28.04 -31.49 0.36
CA ILE A 255 27.05 -31.10 1.41
C ILE A 255 26.50 -29.70 1.19
N THR A 256 27.19 -28.84 0.45
CA THR A 256 26.79 -27.45 0.30
C THR A 256 25.75 -27.26 -0.81
N PRO A 257 24.55 -26.75 -0.51
CA PRO A 257 23.49 -26.54 -1.51
C PRO A 257 23.79 -25.28 -2.34
N LEU A 258 24.61 -25.40 -3.37
CA LEU A 258 25.03 -24.34 -4.28
C LEU A 258 23.89 -23.61 -4.97
N LEU A 259 22.88 -24.37 -5.36
CA LEU A 259 21.82 -23.88 -6.22
C LEU A 259 20.60 -23.31 -5.47
N LEU A 260 20.55 -23.43 -4.13
CA LEU A 260 19.38 -23.03 -3.36
C LEU A 260 19.04 -21.52 -3.49
N PRO A 261 19.99 -20.58 -3.32
CA PRO A 261 19.70 -19.15 -3.49
C PRO A 261 19.29 -18.82 -4.94
N VAL A 262 19.92 -19.45 -5.92
CA VAL A 262 19.65 -19.25 -7.34
C VAL A 262 18.24 -19.73 -7.72
N ILE A 263 17.87 -20.95 -7.28
CA ILE A 263 16.54 -21.51 -7.52
C ILE A 263 15.46 -20.64 -6.89
N LEU A 264 15.71 -20.11 -5.68
CA LEU A 264 14.78 -19.25 -4.99
C LEU A 264 14.59 -17.92 -5.72
N SER A 265 15.66 -17.24 -6.09
CA SER A 265 15.62 -15.96 -6.82
C SER A 265 14.91 -16.14 -8.18
N SER A 266 15.25 -17.20 -8.93
CA SER A 266 14.60 -17.56 -10.17
C SER A 266 13.10 -17.84 -10.00
N SER A 267 12.73 -18.60 -8.97
CA SER A 267 11.33 -18.91 -8.66
C SER A 267 10.52 -17.65 -8.34
N LEU A 268 11.10 -16.70 -7.57
CA LEU A 268 10.44 -15.44 -7.26
C LEU A 268 10.23 -14.58 -8.50
N SER A 269 11.27 -14.43 -9.32
CA SER A 269 11.19 -13.66 -10.55
C SER A 269 10.18 -14.24 -11.55
N LYS A 270 10.20 -15.55 -11.75
CA LYS A 270 9.21 -16.26 -12.59
C LYS A 270 7.80 -16.11 -12.00
N GLY A 271 7.69 -16.15 -10.66
CA GLY A 271 6.45 -15.90 -9.95
C GLY A 271 5.91 -14.50 -10.22
N ALA A 272 6.74 -13.46 -10.10
CA ALA A 272 6.36 -12.07 -10.39
C ALA A 272 5.85 -11.89 -11.82
N VAL A 273 6.55 -12.48 -12.81
CA VAL A 273 6.13 -12.41 -14.21
C VAL A 273 4.79 -13.13 -14.46
N ARG A 274 4.53 -14.26 -13.78
CA ARG A 274 3.24 -14.95 -13.89
C ARG A 274 2.12 -14.18 -13.21
N MET A 275 2.38 -13.59 -12.05
CA MET A 275 1.42 -12.73 -11.35
C MET A 275 1.07 -11.49 -12.19
N SER A 276 2.05 -10.90 -12.89
CA SER A 276 1.82 -9.77 -13.79
C SER A 276 0.86 -10.16 -14.95
N LYS A 277 0.98 -11.36 -15.50
CA LYS A 277 0.01 -11.88 -16.50
C LYS A 277 -1.41 -12.06 -15.94
N LYS A 278 -1.54 -12.16 -14.61
CA LYS A 278 -2.79 -12.20 -13.84
C LYS A 278 -3.14 -10.84 -13.27
N LYS A 279 -2.70 -9.75 -13.90
CA LYS A 279 -3.01 -8.36 -13.53
C LYS A 279 -2.55 -7.97 -12.11
N THR A 280 -1.55 -8.67 -11.57
CA THR A 280 -0.97 -8.42 -10.26
C THR A 280 0.49 -7.99 -10.42
N ILE A 281 0.77 -6.70 -10.24
CA ILE A 281 2.11 -6.12 -10.37
C ILE A 281 2.81 -6.15 -9.01
N VAL A 282 3.99 -6.74 -8.97
CA VAL A 282 4.82 -6.82 -7.78
C VAL A 282 5.87 -5.72 -7.82
N LYS A 283 5.77 -4.74 -6.92
CA LYS A 283 6.76 -3.65 -6.76
C LYS A 283 8.00 -4.13 -5.99
N LYS A 284 7.81 -4.98 -4.97
CA LYS A 284 8.89 -5.54 -4.15
C LYS A 284 8.87 -7.07 -4.27
N LEU A 285 9.92 -7.67 -4.85
CA LEU A 285 10.00 -9.12 -5.07
C LEU A 285 9.93 -9.93 -3.76
N ASP A 286 10.49 -9.38 -2.68
CA ASP A 286 10.49 -10.04 -1.36
C ASP A 286 9.07 -10.23 -0.82
N SER A 287 8.14 -9.35 -1.16
CA SER A 287 6.72 -9.43 -0.73
C SER A 287 5.96 -10.61 -1.36
N ILE A 288 6.46 -11.18 -2.48
CA ILE A 288 5.86 -12.37 -3.10
C ILE A 288 5.81 -13.55 -2.13
N GLN A 289 6.81 -13.68 -1.26
CA GLN A 289 6.89 -14.78 -0.32
C GLN A 289 5.85 -14.64 0.77
N ASN A 290 5.76 -13.46 1.36
CA ASN A 290 4.75 -13.13 2.35
C ASN A 290 3.34 -13.25 1.75
N PHE A 291 3.15 -12.84 0.50
CA PHE A 291 1.90 -12.98 -0.23
C PHE A 291 1.44 -14.45 -0.35
N GLY A 292 2.37 -15.37 -0.59
CA GLY A 292 2.07 -16.81 -0.60
C GLY A 292 1.90 -17.45 0.78
N ALA A 293 2.50 -16.85 1.81
CA ALA A 293 2.44 -17.32 3.19
C ALA A 293 1.32 -16.64 4.01
N MET A 294 0.62 -15.67 3.42
CA MET A 294 -0.46 -14.90 4.04
C MET A 294 -1.54 -15.84 4.59
N ASN A 295 -1.87 -15.68 5.87
CA ASN A 295 -2.94 -16.41 6.55
C ASN A 295 -4.06 -15.49 7.04
N ILE A 296 -3.81 -14.17 7.10
CA ILE A 296 -4.83 -13.16 7.38
C ILE A 296 -4.79 -12.11 6.27
N PHE A 297 -5.95 -11.81 5.70
CA PHE A 297 -6.16 -10.75 4.74
C PHE A 297 -7.09 -9.70 5.33
N CYS A 298 -6.57 -8.50 5.56
CA CYS A 298 -7.33 -7.35 6.02
C CYS A 298 -7.68 -6.47 4.82
N THR A 299 -8.92 -6.02 4.73
CA THR A 299 -9.39 -5.15 3.65
C THR A 299 -10.24 -4.02 4.18
N ASP A 300 -10.20 -2.85 3.55
CA ASP A 300 -11.26 -1.87 3.72
C ASP A 300 -12.55 -2.38 3.07
N LYS A 301 -13.69 -1.84 3.47
CA LYS A 301 -15.00 -2.15 2.89
C LYS A 301 -15.15 -1.46 1.53
N THR A 302 -14.96 -0.12 1.53
CA THR A 302 -15.27 0.75 0.40
C THR A 302 -14.30 0.50 -0.75
N GLY A 303 -14.87 0.36 -1.96
CA GLY A 303 -14.11 0.13 -3.17
C GLY A 303 -13.45 -1.25 -3.29
N THR A 304 -13.34 -2.03 -2.22
CA THR A 304 -12.80 -3.39 -2.26
C THR A 304 -13.92 -4.43 -2.28
N LEU A 305 -14.80 -4.40 -1.29
CA LEU A 305 -15.99 -5.27 -1.22
C LEU A 305 -17.16 -4.71 -2.02
N THR A 306 -17.15 -3.40 -2.30
CA THR A 306 -18.19 -2.67 -2.99
C THR A 306 -17.70 -2.16 -4.35
N GLU A 307 -18.64 -1.80 -5.23
CA GLU A 307 -18.33 -1.42 -6.64
C GLU A 307 -17.61 -0.08 -6.79
N ASP A 308 -17.49 0.72 -5.70
CA ASP A 308 -17.00 2.10 -5.74
C ASP A 308 -17.86 3.03 -6.61
N LYS A 309 -19.07 2.59 -6.94
CA LYS A 309 -20.09 3.36 -7.59
C LYS A 309 -21.15 3.72 -6.58
N ILE A 310 -20.99 4.90 -6.00
CA ILE A 310 -22.01 5.43 -5.12
C ILE A 310 -23.18 5.88 -6.00
N VAL A 311 -24.37 5.38 -5.67
CA VAL A 311 -25.62 5.75 -6.35
C VAL A 311 -26.53 6.45 -5.35
N LEU A 312 -27.07 7.62 -5.72
CA LEU A 312 -28.10 8.28 -4.93
C LEU A 312 -29.46 7.63 -5.18
N GLU A 313 -30.01 6.97 -4.17
CA GLU A 313 -31.30 6.26 -4.26
C GLU A 313 -32.40 6.98 -3.48
N LYS A 314 -32.08 7.59 -2.34
CA LYS A 314 -33.07 8.23 -1.44
C LYS A 314 -32.78 9.73 -1.29
N TYR A 315 -33.83 10.54 -1.35
CA TYR A 315 -33.83 11.97 -1.04
C TYR A 315 -35.10 12.27 -0.24
N LEU A 316 -34.94 12.40 1.08
CA LEU A 316 -36.02 12.35 2.05
C LEU A 316 -36.08 13.64 2.86
N ASN A 317 -37.32 14.13 3.12
CA ASN A 317 -37.54 15.19 4.07
C ASN A 317 -37.35 14.71 5.53
N VAL A 318 -37.52 15.60 6.47
CA VAL A 318 -37.35 15.36 7.93
C VAL A 318 -38.28 14.28 8.51
N ASN A 319 -39.33 13.90 7.81
CA ASN A 319 -40.27 12.85 8.21
C ASN A 319 -40.03 11.51 7.48
N GLY A 320 -39.03 11.44 6.58
CA GLY A 320 -38.71 10.22 5.83
C GLY A 320 -39.51 10.03 4.53
N GLU A 321 -40.21 11.08 4.04
CA GLU A 321 -40.93 11.06 2.77
C GLU A 321 -40.02 11.56 1.65
N GLU A 322 -40.16 11.02 0.44
CA GLU A 322 -39.42 11.51 -0.74
C GLU A 322 -39.80 12.95 -1.09
N ASP A 323 -38.77 13.81 -1.27
CA ASP A 323 -38.95 15.23 -1.56
C ASP A 323 -37.90 15.73 -2.56
N PHE A 324 -38.33 16.10 -3.75
CA PHE A 324 -37.45 16.62 -4.81
C PHE A 324 -36.74 17.93 -4.43
N ASN A 325 -37.27 18.68 -3.47
CA ASN A 325 -36.64 19.91 -3.01
C ASN A 325 -35.28 19.57 -2.32
N ILE A 326 -35.21 18.46 -1.60
CA ILE A 326 -33.96 17.99 -0.96
C ILE A 326 -32.92 17.67 -2.05
N LEU A 327 -33.34 16.98 -3.12
CA LEU A 327 -32.46 16.68 -4.26
C LEU A 327 -31.97 17.95 -4.94
N LYS A 328 -32.81 18.97 -5.10
CA LYS A 328 -32.45 20.28 -5.67
C LYS A 328 -31.35 20.95 -4.85
N TYR A 329 -31.51 21.06 -3.53
CA TYR A 329 -30.48 21.65 -2.65
C TYR A 329 -29.20 20.83 -2.61
N ALA A 330 -29.30 19.51 -2.57
CA ALA A 330 -28.15 18.63 -2.67
C ALA A 330 -27.38 18.83 -3.98
N PHE A 331 -28.11 18.96 -5.09
CA PHE A 331 -27.56 19.20 -6.42
C PHE A 331 -26.83 20.56 -6.50
N LEU A 332 -27.46 21.64 -6.04
CA LEU A 332 -26.82 22.96 -6.01
C LEU A 332 -25.50 22.95 -5.23
N ASN A 333 -25.49 22.31 -4.07
CA ASN A 333 -24.28 22.17 -3.28
C ASN A 333 -23.20 21.34 -3.99
N ALA A 334 -23.58 20.21 -4.63
CA ALA A 334 -22.64 19.32 -5.33
C ALA A 334 -22.15 19.90 -6.67
N TYR A 335 -22.99 20.62 -7.39
CA TYR A 335 -22.68 21.14 -8.71
C TYR A 335 -21.81 22.40 -8.66
N LEU A 336 -22.10 23.32 -7.73
CA LEU A 336 -21.45 24.63 -7.61
C LEU A 336 -20.15 24.61 -6.79
N GLN A 337 -19.84 23.53 -6.08
CA GLN A 337 -18.55 23.41 -5.39
C GLN A 337 -17.39 23.40 -6.40
N THR A 338 -16.25 24.00 -6.02
CA THR A 338 -14.99 23.97 -6.78
C THR A 338 -14.06 22.90 -6.21
N GLY A 339 -13.19 22.35 -7.05
CA GLY A 339 -12.23 21.30 -6.68
C GLY A 339 -12.66 19.90 -7.10
N LEU A 340 -12.03 18.88 -6.54
CA LEU A 340 -12.34 17.48 -6.84
C LEU A 340 -13.71 17.12 -6.27
N LYS A 341 -14.64 16.83 -7.16
CA LYS A 341 -15.94 16.29 -6.78
C LYS A 341 -15.77 14.88 -6.20
N SER A 342 -16.34 14.66 -5.04
CA SER A 342 -16.37 13.32 -4.44
C SER A 342 -17.34 12.41 -5.19
N ASN A 343 -17.17 11.08 -5.05
CA ASN A 343 -18.12 10.11 -5.63
C ASN A 343 -19.59 10.37 -5.19
N ILE A 344 -19.77 10.94 -3.99
CA ILE A 344 -21.08 11.38 -3.47
C ILE A 344 -21.64 12.52 -4.33
N ASP A 345 -20.81 13.49 -4.68
CA ASP A 345 -21.23 14.63 -5.49
C ASP A 345 -21.55 14.22 -6.92
N GLU A 346 -20.74 13.34 -7.49
CA GLU A 346 -21.00 12.78 -8.82
C GLU A 346 -22.33 12.00 -8.85
N ALA A 347 -22.62 11.23 -7.80
CA ALA A 347 -23.89 10.50 -7.68
C ALA A 347 -25.10 11.44 -7.60
N VAL A 348 -24.98 12.57 -6.85
CA VAL A 348 -26.04 13.58 -6.78
C VAL A 348 -26.28 14.23 -8.14
N VAL A 349 -25.18 14.64 -8.81
CA VAL A 349 -25.26 15.28 -10.14
C VAL A 349 -25.83 14.31 -11.18
N ALA A 350 -25.40 13.04 -11.17
CA ALA A 350 -25.92 12.02 -12.08
C ALA A 350 -27.44 11.78 -11.89
N LYS A 351 -27.89 11.69 -10.63
CA LYS A 351 -29.32 11.53 -10.32
C LYS A 351 -30.14 12.75 -10.75
N ALA A 352 -29.63 13.95 -10.47
CA ALA A 352 -30.30 15.21 -10.87
C ALA A 352 -30.43 15.32 -12.39
N LYS A 353 -29.42 14.94 -13.17
CA LYS A 353 -29.46 14.87 -14.63
C LYS A 353 -30.52 13.90 -15.12
N THR A 354 -30.62 12.72 -14.54
CA THR A 354 -31.62 11.71 -14.92
C THR A 354 -33.06 12.22 -14.73
N ILE A 355 -33.28 13.08 -13.73
CA ILE A 355 -34.60 13.64 -13.39
C ILE A 355 -34.87 14.98 -14.12
N GLY A 356 -33.85 15.57 -14.77
CA GLY A 356 -33.99 16.80 -15.54
C GLY A 356 -33.92 18.10 -14.73
N ILE A 357 -33.37 18.06 -13.49
CA ILE A 357 -33.19 19.25 -12.63
C ILE A 357 -32.09 20.18 -13.18
N GLU A 358 -31.21 19.68 -14.03
CA GLU A 358 -30.04 20.41 -14.57
C GLU A 358 -30.44 21.68 -15.36
N ASN A 359 -31.62 21.70 -15.97
CA ASN A 359 -32.08 22.81 -16.83
C ASN A 359 -32.35 24.12 -16.05
N SER A 360 -32.39 24.08 -14.72
CA SER A 360 -32.62 25.24 -13.85
C SER A 360 -31.36 25.88 -13.28
N VAL A 361 -30.16 25.37 -13.61
CA VAL A 361 -28.91 25.78 -12.94
C VAL A 361 -28.39 27.13 -13.41
N GLU A 362 -28.67 27.52 -14.65
CA GLU A 362 -28.21 28.81 -15.19
C GLU A 362 -28.79 30.03 -14.43
N GLU A 363 -29.81 29.80 -13.61
CA GLU A 363 -30.46 30.84 -12.77
C GLU A 363 -29.77 31.07 -11.43
N TYR A 364 -28.79 30.20 -11.01
CA TYR A 364 -28.18 30.26 -9.70
C TYR A 364 -26.71 30.72 -9.78
N LYS A 365 -26.38 31.76 -9.00
CA LYS A 365 -25.06 32.34 -8.96
C LYS A 365 -24.34 31.92 -7.69
N LYS A 366 -23.20 31.27 -7.84
CA LYS A 366 -22.30 30.98 -6.73
C LYS A 366 -21.70 32.26 -6.17
N ILE A 367 -21.70 32.42 -4.85
CA ILE A 367 -21.10 33.55 -4.13
C ILE A 367 -19.74 33.12 -3.56
N ASP A 368 -19.71 32.05 -2.76
CA ASP A 368 -18.50 31.50 -2.11
C ASP A 368 -18.71 30.04 -1.73
N GLU A 369 -17.67 29.41 -1.16
CA GLU A 369 -17.78 28.06 -0.60
C GLU A 369 -16.89 27.90 0.65
N ILE A 370 -17.31 27.02 1.55
CA ILE A 370 -16.49 26.53 2.66
C ILE A 370 -16.16 25.07 2.34
N PRO A 371 -14.89 24.75 1.99
CA PRO A 371 -14.51 23.39 1.55
C PRO A 371 -14.76 22.34 2.62
N PHE A 372 -14.80 21.08 2.19
CA PHE A 372 -14.91 19.94 3.10
C PHE A 372 -13.72 19.85 4.05
N ASP A 373 -14.00 19.67 5.33
CA ASP A 373 -13.01 19.45 6.38
C ASP A 373 -13.33 18.15 7.13
N PHE A 374 -12.32 17.31 7.33
CA PHE A 374 -12.48 16.02 8.02
C PHE A 374 -12.84 16.14 9.50
N SER A 375 -12.51 17.26 10.17
CA SER A 375 -12.87 17.50 11.56
C SER A 375 -14.33 17.95 11.69
N ARG A 376 -14.81 18.80 10.78
CA ARG A 376 -16.19 19.29 10.71
C ARG A 376 -17.13 18.31 9.98
N ARG A 377 -16.61 17.48 9.09
CA ARG A 377 -17.35 16.53 8.25
C ARG A 377 -18.51 17.14 7.47
N CYS A 378 -18.39 18.39 7.09
CA CYS A 378 -19.37 19.12 6.29
C CYS A 378 -18.69 20.02 5.24
N LEU A 379 -19.48 20.41 4.24
CA LEU A 379 -19.12 21.30 3.14
C LEU A 379 -20.27 22.24 2.86
N SER A 380 -19.98 23.53 2.68
CA SER A 380 -20.99 24.54 2.42
C SER A 380 -20.74 25.30 1.11
N VAL A 381 -21.81 25.67 0.41
CA VAL A 381 -21.78 26.54 -0.75
C VAL A 381 -22.78 27.67 -0.55
N ALA A 382 -22.33 28.90 -0.72
CA ALA A 382 -23.18 30.09 -0.71
C ALA A 382 -23.67 30.37 -2.14
N VAL A 383 -24.98 30.49 -2.28
CA VAL A 383 -25.65 30.61 -3.59
C VAL A 383 -26.73 31.69 -3.55
N GLU A 384 -26.84 32.49 -4.59
CA GLU A 384 -27.96 33.42 -4.77
C GLU A 384 -29.16 32.66 -5.40
N ILE A 385 -30.27 32.57 -4.65
CA ILE A 385 -31.51 31.90 -5.02
C ILE A 385 -32.66 32.91 -4.88
N ASP A 386 -33.41 33.21 -5.94
CA ASP A 386 -34.55 34.14 -5.91
C ASP A 386 -34.22 35.49 -5.22
N ASN A 387 -33.08 36.09 -5.57
CA ASN A 387 -32.54 37.33 -4.97
C ASN A 387 -32.29 37.23 -3.45
N LYS A 388 -32.05 36.03 -2.91
CA LYS A 388 -31.65 35.80 -1.54
C LYS A 388 -30.37 34.98 -1.53
N ASP A 389 -29.44 35.38 -0.66
CA ASP A 389 -28.23 34.62 -0.45
C ASP A 389 -28.52 33.48 0.53
N GLU A 390 -28.29 32.24 0.10
CA GLU A 390 -28.49 31.05 0.92
C GLU A 390 -27.15 30.28 1.05
N LEU A 391 -26.77 29.93 2.29
CA LEU A 391 -25.68 29.01 2.56
C LEU A 391 -26.23 27.59 2.67
N ILE A 392 -25.87 26.72 1.73
CA ILE A 392 -26.32 25.33 1.66
C ILE A 392 -25.19 24.45 2.17
N THR A 393 -25.44 23.69 3.24
CA THR A 393 -24.46 22.82 3.86
C THR A 393 -24.89 21.36 3.76
N LYS A 394 -23.98 20.49 3.33
CA LYS A 394 -24.15 19.04 3.40
C LYS A 394 -23.09 18.44 4.33
N GLY A 395 -23.43 17.37 5.05
CA GLY A 395 -22.47 16.73 5.95
C GLY A 395 -23.02 15.50 6.65
N ALA A 396 -22.20 14.95 7.54
CA ALA A 396 -22.60 13.83 8.36
C ALA A 396 -23.77 14.21 9.28
N VAL A 397 -24.71 13.28 9.48
CA VAL A 397 -26.00 13.54 10.13
C VAL A 397 -25.84 14.18 11.50
N GLU A 398 -24.96 13.65 12.34
CA GLU A 398 -24.78 14.15 13.71
C GLU A 398 -24.19 15.57 13.73
N GLU A 399 -23.22 15.85 12.88
CA GLU A 399 -22.58 17.15 12.74
C GLU A 399 -23.58 18.21 12.24
N ILE A 400 -24.41 17.86 11.25
CA ILE A 400 -25.45 18.77 10.75
C ILE A 400 -26.53 18.99 11.80
N LEU A 401 -26.97 17.95 12.51
CA LEU A 401 -27.96 18.11 13.59
C LEU A 401 -27.44 19.04 14.70
N ASN A 402 -26.14 19.05 14.99
CA ASN A 402 -25.53 19.90 16.01
C ASN A 402 -25.50 21.40 15.63
N ILE A 403 -25.43 21.73 14.33
CA ILE A 403 -25.41 23.12 13.86
C ILE A 403 -26.81 23.65 13.50
N CYS A 404 -27.83 22.77 13.47
CA CYS A 404 -29.21 23.14 13.16
C CYS A 404 -30.01 23.50 14.41
N THR A 405 -30.79 24.59 14.34
CA THR A 405 -31.73 25.02 15.38
C THR A 405 -33.18 24.88 14.98
N THR A 406 -33.43 24.79 13.67
CA THR A 406 -34.75 24.69 13.06
C THR A 406 -34.75 23.61 11.96
N PHE A 407 -35.93 23.19 11.53
CA PHE A 407 -36.12 22.32 10.36
C PHE A 407 -37.23 22.87 9.49
N GLU A 408 -37.16 22.58 8.19
CA GLU A 408 -38.19 22.94 7.22
C GLU A 408 -39.03 21.71 6.82
N TYR A 409 -40.34 21.85 6.83
CA TYR A 409 -41.25 20.84 6.34
C TYR A 409 -42.40 21.52 5.56
N LYS A 410 -42.58 21.15 4.30
CA LYS A 410 -43.58 21.74 3.37
C LYS A 410 -43.58 23.28 3.36
N GLY A 411 -42.39 23.88 3.36
CA GLY A 411 -42.21 25.35 3.32
C GLY A 411 -42.43 26.08 4.66
N GLN A 412 -42.69 25.35 5.76
CA GLN A 412 -42.80 25.92 7.10
C GLN A 412 -41.58 25.59 7.93
N THR A 413 -41.01 26.60 8.58
CA THR A 413 -39.83 26.44 9.47
C THR A 413 -40.30 26.30 10.91
N GLU A 414 -39.91 25.21 11.58
CA GLU A 414 -40.23 24.92 12.97
C GLU A 414 -38.95 24.75 13.81
N LYS A 415 -39.06 24.92 15.13
CA LYS A 415 -37.92 24.68 16.05
C LYS A 415 -37.60 23.19 16.15
N LEU A 416 -36.31 22.87 16.08
CA LEU A 416 -35.80 21.53 16.25
C LEU A 416 -35.82 21.12 17.72
N THR A 417 -36.72 20.21 18.11
CA THR A 417 -36.86 19.68 19.47
C THR A 417 -36.17 18.34 19.62
N ASN A 418 -35.75 17.98 20.86
CA ASN A 418 -35.08 16.69 21.13
C ASN A 418 -35.90 15.50 20.62
N LYS A 419 -37.23 15.52 20.77
CA LYS A 419 -38.11 14.47 20.28
C LYS A 419 -38.07 14.34 18.74
N LYS A 420 -37.97 15.45 18.02
CA LYS A 420 -37.83 15.45 16.55
C LYS A 420 -36.45 14.92 16.16
N ILE A 421 -35.38 15.30 16.85
CA ILE A 421 -34.02 14.80 16.63
C ILE A 421 -33.98 13.27 16.79
N GLU A 422 -34.61 12.72 17.83
CA GLU A 422 -34.66 11.27 18.03
C GLU A 422 -35.39 10.54 16.89
N ASN A 423 -36.50 11.09 16.40
CA ASN A 423 -37.18 10.53 15.24
C ASN A 423 -36.34 10.55 13.98
N MET A 424 -35.62 11.66 13.73
CA MET A 424 -34.71 11.80 12.59
C MET A 424 -33.53 10.81 12.68
N ARG A 425 -32.94 10.65 13.87
CA ARG A 425 -31.94 9.62 14.12
C ARG A 425 -32.46 8.21 13.85
N LYS A 426 -33.71 7.94 14.22
CA LYS A 426 -34.34 6.66 13.93
C LYS A 426 -34.46 6.43 12.42
N ILE A 427 -34.97 7.40 11.65
CA ILE A 427 -35.06 7.34 10.18
C ILE A 427 -33.66 7.06 9.58
N CYS A 428 -32.65 7.82 10.01
CA CYS A 428 -31.28 7.60 9.51
C CYS A 428 -30.72 6.23 9.91
N LYS A 429 -31.06 5.73 11.08
CA LYS A 429 -30.66 4.40 11.54
C LYS A 429 -31.32 3.31 10.69
N ASP A 430 -32.62 3.41 10.45
CA ASP A 430 -33.36 2.46 9.62
C ASP A 430 -32.78 2.40 8.20
N LEU A 431 -32.47 3.56 7.60
CA LEU A 431 -31.79 3.64 6.29
C LEU A 431 -30.39 3.01 6.32
N ASN A 432 -29.62 3.25 7.37
CA ASN A 432 -28.29 2.64 7.52
C ASN A 432 -28.39 1.10 7.70
N GLU A 433 -29.43 0.59 8.37
CA GLU A 433 -29.69 -0.85 8.50
C GLU A 433 -30.05 -1.49 7.14
N GLU A 434 -30.68 -0.72 6.23
CA GLU A 434 -30.93 -1.10 4.85
C GLU A 434 -29.66 -1.04 3.96
N GLY A 435 -28.56 -0.47 4.49
CA GLY A 435 -27.28 -0.37 3.79
C GLY A 435 -27.00 0.98 3.12
N PHE A 436 -27.85 1.98 3.34
CA PHE A 436 -27.63 3.33 2.81
C PHE A 436 -26.62 4.10 3.67
N ARG A 437 -25.73 4.82 3.01
CA ARG A 437 -24.95 5.89 3.63
C ARG A 437 -25.75 7.16 3.61
N VAL A 438 -26.09 7.72 4.76
CA VAL A 438 -26.96 8.89 4.88
C VAL A 438 -26.14 10.15 5.10
N VAL A 439 -26.46 11.19 4.33
CA VAL A 439 -25.90 12.55 4.44
C VAL A 439 -27.06 13.52 4.66
N ALA A 440 -26.90 14.48 5.57
CA ALA A 440 -27.91 15.50 5.84
C ALA A 440 -27.64 16.78 5.04
N ILE A 441 -28.73 17.47 4.69
CA ILE A 441 -28.72 18.75 3.98
C ILE A 441 -29.42 19.80 4.85
N CYS A 442 -28.78 20.95 5.02
CA CYS A 442 -29.36 22.11 5.70
C CYS A 442 -29.06 23.41 4.94
N LYS A 443 -29.78 24.46 5.26
CA LYS A 443 -29.58 25.79 4.69
C LYS A 443 -29.66 26.90 5.72
N LYS A 444 -29.13 28.07 5.38
CA LYS A 444 -29.29 29.32 6.13
C LYS A 444 -29.47 30.48 5.17
N ILE A 445 -30.50 31.30 5.38
CA ILE A 445 -30.71 32.54 4.63
C ILE A 445 -29.80 33.62 5.23
N ILE A 446 -29.06 34.30 4.39
CA ILE A 446 -28.08 35.32 4.77
C ILE A 446 -28.66 36.70 4.47
N THR A 447 -28.67 37.58 5.48
CA THR A 447 -29.32 38.87 5.38
C THR A 447 -28.38 40.06 5.13
N ASN A 448 -27.04 39.84 5.13
CA ASN A 448 -26.05 40.90 5.22
C ASN A 448 -25.16 41.13 3.99
N ASN A 449 -25.53 40.72 2.78
CA ASN A 449 -24.69 40.80 1.55
C ASN A 449 -23.22 40.41 1.78
N LYS A 450 -23.00 39.39 2.59
CA LYS A 450 -21.68 38.87 2.92
C LYS A 450 -21.12 38.10 1.72
N LYS A 451 -19.86 38.38 1.32
CA LYS A 451 -19.22 37.73 0.16
C LYS A 451 -18.20 36.67 0.55
N ASP A 452 -17.65 36.73 1.76
CA ASP A 452 -16.64 35.78 2.24
C ASP A 452 -17.19 34.97 3.42
N PHE A 453 -17.21 33.65 3.28
CA PHE A 453 -17.77 32.72 4.28
C PHE A 453 -16.67 31.85 4.89
N ASN A 454 -16.84 31.55 6.17
CA ASN A 454 -15.94 30.67 6.91
C ASN A 454 -16.72 29.73 7.84
N SER A 455 -16.03 28.80 8.49
CA SER A 455 -16.64 27.79 9.36
C SER A 455 -17.49 28.34 10.51
N THR A 456 -17.30 29.60 10.92
CA THR A 456 -18.12 30.23 11.98
C THR A 456 -19.52 30.60 11.52
N ASP A 457 -19.76 30.64 10.21
CA ASP A 457 -21.07 30.94 9.61
C ASP A 457 -22.01 29.71 9.62
N GLU A 458 -21.45 28.52 9.75
CA GLU A 458 -22.14 27.23 9.82
C GLU A 458 -22.81 27.03 11.21
N LYS A 459 -23.67 27.97 11.62
CA LYS A 459 -24.42 27.95 12.89
C LYS A 459 -25.86 28.38 12.66
N GLU A 460 -26.75 27.92 13.53
CA GLU A 460 -28.17 28.25 13.47
C GLU A 460 -28.80 27.93 12.10
N MET A 461 -28.46 26.75 11.58
CA MET A 461 -28.94 26.27 10.28
C MET A 461 -30.36 25.73 10.39
N THR A 462 -31.04 25.63 9.26
CA THR A 462 -32.35 24.98 9.09
C THR A 462 -32.17 23.65 8.38
N LEU A 463 -32.48 22.55 9.04
CA LEU A 463 -32.42 21.21 8.44
C LEU A 463 -33.51 21.06 7.36
N LEU A 464 -33.12 20.59 6.19
CA LEU A 464 -34.04 20.31 5.08
C LEU A 464 -34.41 18.83 5.03
N GLY A 465 -33.43 17.94 5.14
CA GLY A 465 -33.66 16.50 5.04
C GLY A 465 -32.39 15.71 4.84
N PHE A 466 -32.57 14.51 4.27
CA PHE A 466 -31.51 13.50 4.15
C PHE A 466 -31.43 12.96 2.73
N ILE A 467 -30.23 12.64 2.30
CA ILE A 467 -29.97 11.92 1.07
C ILE A 467 -29.30 10.60 1.40
N GLY A 468 -29.76 9.50 0.78
CA GLY A 468 -29.30 8.14 1.01
C GLY A 468 -28.57 7.58 -0.20
N PHE A 469 -27.33 7.19 0.00
CA PHE A 469 -26.47 6.61 -1.03
C PHE A 469 -26.32 5.12 -0.81
N LEU A 470 -26.40 4.36 -1.87
CA LEU A 470 -26.09 2.94 -1.88
C LEU A 470 -24.71 2.74 -2.50
N ASP A 471 -23.88 1.95 -1.82
CA ASP A 471 -22.62 1.44 -2.34
C ASP A 471 -22.78 -0.08 -2.49
N PRO A 472 -23.20 -0.58 -3.67
CA PRO A 472 -23.57 -1.98 -3.84
C PRO A 472 -22.33 -2.87 -3.66
N PRO A 473 -22.46 -4.00 -2.97
CA PRO A 473 -21.39 -5.00 -2.89
C PRO A 473 -21.16 -5.58 -4.30
N LYS A 474 -19.89 -5.84 -4.63
CA LYS A 474 -19.51 -6.50 -5.88
C LYS A 474 -20.08 -7.92 -5.91
N GLU A 475 -20.62 -8.33 -7.03
CA GLU A 475 -21.09 -9.71 -7.22
C GLU A 475 -19.97 -10.72 -7.02
N SER A 476 -18.77 -10.40 -7.47
CA SER A 476 -17.58 -11.24 -7.34
C SER A 476 -17.02 -11.36 -5.91
N ALA A 477 -17.41 -10.47 -4.98
CA ALA A 477 -16.82 -10.41 -3.64
C ALA A 477 -17.08 -11.70 -2.83
N LYS A 478 -18.28 -12.23 -2.90
CA LYS A 478 -18.65 -13.46 -2.16
C LYS A 478 -17.82 -14.66 -2.60
N GLU A 479 -17.73 -14.89 -3.90
CA GLU A 479 -16.97 -16.01 -4.47
C GLU A 479 -15.47 -15.88 -4.14
N ALA A 480 -14.92 -14.67 -4.27
CA ALA A 480 -13.52 -14.40 -3.93
C ALA A 480 -13.22 -14.64 -2.45
N ILE A 481 -14.11 -14.22 -1.54
CA ILE A 481 -13.96 -14.44 -0.09
C ILE A 481 -14.03 -15.92 0.25
N GLU A 482 -14.97 -16.67 -0.33
CA GLU A 482 -15.06 -18.12 -0.18
C GLU A 482 -13.78 -18.80 -0.70
N GLY A 483 -13.27 -18.37 -1.84
CA GLY A 483 -12.01 -18.85 -2.42
C GLY A 483 -10.81 -18.59 -1.51
N LEU A 484 -10.69 -17.39 -0.92
CA LEU A 484 -9.64 -17.05 0.04
C LEU A 484 -9.73 -17.90 1.31
N ASN A 485 -10.93 -18.07 1.87
CA ASN A 485 -11.15 -18.92 3.05
C ASN A 485 -10.79 -20.40 2.75
N ASN A 486 -11.16 -20.91 1.59
CA ASN A 486 -10.79 -22.27 1.14
C ASN A 486 -9.28 -22.41 0.94
N ALA A 487 -8.60 -21.32 0.58
CA ALA A 487 -7.16 -21.26 0.52
C ALA A 487 -6.49 -21.12 1.92
N GLY A 488 -7.25 -21.13 3.02
CA GLY A 488 -6.76 -21.01 4.39
C GLY A 488 -6.38 -19.58 4.78
N ILE A 489 -6.95 -18.57 4.12
CA ILE A 489 -6.74 -17.17 4.41
C ILE A 489 -7.99 -16.60 5.06
N ARG A 490 -7.86 -16.18 6.30
CA ARG A 490 -8.95 -15.56 7.06
C ARG A 490 -9.13 -14.12 6.61
N VAL A 491 -10.33 -13.77 6.12
CA VAL A 491 -10.64 -12.41 5.69
C VAL A 491 -11.17 -11.59 6.85
N MET A 492 -10.62 -10.37 7.04
CA MET A 492 -11.03 -9.41 8.06
C MET A 492 -11.34 -8.06 7.42
N VAL A 493 -12.42 -7.41 7.84
CA VAL A 493 -12.85 -6.11 7.35
C VAL A 493 -12.53 -5.04 8.39
N LEU A 494 -11.75 -4.04 7.99
CA LEU A 494 -11.31 -2.91 8.80
C LEU A 494 -11.77 -1.60 8.14
N THR A 495 -12.90 -1.04 8.57
CA THR A 495 -13.49 0.12 7.90
C THR A 495 -13.75 1.30 8.85
N GLY A 496 -13.72 2.52 8.29
CA GLY A 496 -14.14 3.75 8.97
C GLY A 496 -15.67 3.94 9.01
N ASP A 497 -16.42 3.15 8.25
CA ASP A 497 -17.88 3.27 8.12
C ASP A 497 -18.62 2.87 9.40
N ASN A 498 -19.92 3.22 9.44
CA ASN A 498 -20.76 2.85 10.57
C ASN A 498 -21.05 1.34 10.64
N VAL A 499 -21.51 0.89 11.82
CA VAL A 499 -21.72 -0.53 12.13
C VAL A 499 -22.80 -1.16 11.25
N GLU A 500 -23.89 -0.42 11.03
CA GLU A 500 -25.08 -0.90 10.33
C GLU A 500 -24.79 -1.17 8.84
N VAL A 501 -24.21 -0.17 8.14
CA VAL A 501 -23.81 -0.32 6.73
C VAL A 501 -22.76 -1.42 6.58
N THR A 502 -21.78 -1.48 7.50
CA THR A 502 -20.74 -2.52 7.47
C THR A 502 -21.35 -3.91 7.61
N ARG A 503 -22.33 -4.08 8.51
CA ARG A 503 -23.05 -5.33 8.70
C ARG A 503 -23.77 -5.77 7.43
N CYS A 504 -24.51 -4.86 6.80
CA CYS A 504 -25.24 -5.14 5.57
C CYS A 504 -24.33 -5.64 4.46
N VAL A 505 -23.24 -4.91 4.19
CA VAL A 505 -22.28 -5.28 3.13
C VAL A 505 -21.57 -6.59 3.44
N CYS A 506 -21.08 -6.79 4.67
CA CYS A 506 -20.38 -8.01 5.07
C CYS A 506 -21.29 -9.25 4.98
N ASN A 507 -22.55 -9.14 5.37
CA ASN A 507 -23.52 -10.24 5.24
C ASN A 507 -23.73 -10.63 3.79
N LYS A 508 -23.91 -9.64 2.87
CA LYS A 508 -24.04 -9.89 1.43
C LYS A 508 -22.77 -10.50 0.83
N ALA A 509 -21.61 -10.11 1.33
CA ALA A 509 -20.31 -10.67 0.93
C ALA A 509 -19.97 -12.03 1.59
N GLY A 510 -20.85 -12.59 2.43
CA GLY A 510 -20.64 -13.89 3.08
C GLY A 510 -19.70 -13.87 4.28
N ILE A 511 -19.35 -12.70 4.82
CA ILE A 511 -18.53 -12.58 6.03
C ILE A 511 -19.44 -12.55 7.26
N ASN A 512 -19.13 -13.41 8.26
CA ASN A 512 -19.93 -13.47 9.49
C ASN A 512 -19.82 -12.16 10.29
N SER A 513 -20.96 -11.54 10.55
CA SER A 513 -21.11 -10.24 11.20
C SER A 513 -21.81 -10.30 12.56
N LYS A 514 -21.79 -11.45 13.26
CA LYS A 514 -22.47 -11.61 14.55
C LYS A 514 -22.03 -10.58 15.58
N GLU A 515 -20.73 -10.27 15.64
CA GLU A 515 -20.17 -9.24 16.50
C GLU A 515 -19.29 -8.30 15.67
N ILE A 516 -19.58 -6.99 15.72
CA ILE A 516 -18.80 -5.94 15.08
C ILE A 516 -18.19 -5.06 16.17
N ILE A 517 -16.87 -4.90 16.12
CA ILE A 517 -16.12 -4.16 17.11
C ILE A 517 -15.88 -2.74 16.60
N THR A 518 -16.13 -1.73 17.45
CA THR A 518 -15.93 -0.32 17.08
C THR A 518 -14.57 0.22 17.54
N GLY A 519 -14.10 1.28 16.88
CA GLY A 519 -12.84 1.95 17.22
C GLY A 519 -12.77 2.39 18.69
N ASN A 520 -13.83 2.96 19.25
CA ASN A 520 -13.89 3.36 20.66
C ASN A 520 -13.60 2.20 21.63
N LYS A 521 -14.08 0.98 21.31
CA LYS A 521 -13.78 -0.21 22.11
C LYS A 521 -12.31 -0.61 22.00
N ILE A 522 -11.70 -0.42 20.82
CA ILE A 522 -10.28 -0.75 20.60
C ILE A 522 -9.36 0.15 21.43
N ASP A 523 -9.67 1.44 21.55
CA ASP A 523 -8.84 2.40 22.31
C ASP A 523 -8.79 2.07 23.80
N THR A 524 -9.86 1.48 24.36
CA THR A 524 -9.91 1.08 25.77
C THR A 524 -9.14 -0.21 26.08
N LEU A 525 -8.71 -0.97 25.06
CA LEU A 525 -8.09 -2.27 25.23
C LEU A 525 -6.56 -2.21 25.20
N SER A 526 -5.91 -3.01 26.07
CA SER A 526 -4.49 -3.31 25.91
C SER A 526 -4.23 -4.20 24.69
N ASP A 527 -3.00 -4.24 24.16
CA ASP A 527 -2.66 -5.06 23.00
C ASP A 527 -2.89 -6.57 23.25
N VAL A 528 -2.73 -7.03 24.50
CA VAL A 528 -3.04 -8.42 24.90
C VAL A 528 -4.53 -8.71 24.83
N ALA A 529 -5.37 -7.78 25.32
CA ALA A 529 -6.84 -7.93 25.24
C ALA A 529 -7.32 -7.84 23.79
N LEU A 530 -6.76 -6.91 23.01
CA LEU A 530 -7.03 -6.78 21.58
C LEU A 530 -6.66 -8.07 20.83
N SER A 531 -5.51 -8.68 21.12
CA SER A 531 -5.08 -9.96 20.53
C SER A 531 -6.12 -11.07 20.72
N ARG A 532 -6.70 -11.18 21.91
CA ARG A 532 -7.76 -12.17 22.19
C ARG A 532 -9.03 -11.91 21.39
N LEU A 533 -9.41 -10.65 21.24
CA LEU A 533 -10.58 -10.20 20.51
C LEU A 533 -10.44 -10.43 19.00
N LEU A 534 -9.23 -10.17 18.45
CA LEU A 534 -8.88 -10.39 17.04
C LEU A 534 -8.97 -11.87 16.63
N LYS A 535 -8.78 -12.82 17.57
CA LYS A 535 -8.95 -14.26 17.28
C LYS A 535 -10.39 -14.67 16.98
N ARG A 536 -11.37 -13.92 17.49
CA ARG A 536 -12.81 -14.30 17.46
C ARG A 536 -13.64 -13.49 16.47
N ASN A 537 -13.20 -12.27 16.13
CA ASN A 537 -13.97 -11.32 15.33
C ASN A 537 -13.26 -11.02 14.00
N ASN A 538 -14.05 -10.87 12.94
CA ASN A 538 -13.57 -10.59 11.59
C ASN A 538 -13.93 -9.17 11.11
N ILE A 539 -14.82 -8.45 11.83
CA ILE A 539 -15.37 -7.18 11.35
C ILE A 539 -15.16 -6.09 12.39
N PHE A 540 -14.56 -5.00 11.96
CA PHE A 540 -14.22 -3.83 12.76
C PHE A 540 -14.68 -2.57 12.05
N ALA A 541 -15.50 -1.75 12.71
CA ALA A 541 -16.14 -0.58 12.14
C ALA A 541 -15.81 0.72 12.91
N LYS A 542 -16.07 1.88 12.31
CA LYS A 542 -15.74 3.21 12.88
C LYS A 542 -14.27 3.31 13.30
N LEU A 543 -13.37 2.80 12.48
CA LEU A 543 -11.93 2.81 12.75
C LEU A 543 -11.26 4.08 12.22
N SER A 544 -10.38 4.66 13.02
CA SER A 544 -9.40 5.63 12.54
C SER A 544 -8.22 4.93 11.82
N PRO A 545 -7.44 5.65 11.00
CA PRO A 545 -6.24 5.11 10.35
C PRO A 545 -5.24 4.50 11.34
N ILE A 546 -5.06 5.13 12.50
CA ILE A 546 -4.15 4.67 13.57
C ILE A 546 -4.65 3.35 14.17
N GLN A 547 -5.95 3.21 14.37
CA GLN A 547 -6.54 1.97 14.89
C GLN A 547 -6.43 0.83 13.89
N LYS A 548 -6.61 1.08 12.57
CA LYS A 548 -6.36 0.09 11.51
C LYS A 548 -4.91 -0.40 11.57
N ALA A 549 -3.94 0.51 11.64
CA ALA A 549 -2.52 0.17 11.75
C ALA A 549 -2.19 -0.61 13.04
N ARG A 550 -2.81 -0.25 14.17
CA ARG A 550 -2.66 -0.95 15.46
C ARG A 550 -3.16 -2.40 15.37
N ILE A 551 -4.32 -2.63 14.75
CA ILE A 551 -4.86 -3.98 14.55
C ILE A 551 -3.88 -4.83 13.74
N VAL A 552 -3.39 -4.31 12.60
CA VAL A 552 -2.43 -4.99 11.73
C VAL A 552 -1.16 -5.34 12.51
N ARG A 553 -0.60 -4.41 13.28
CA ARG A 553 0.58 -4.62 14.11
C ARG A 553 0.38 -5.74 15.14
N VAL A 554 -0.74 -5.75 15.86
CA VAL A 554 -1.06 -6.78 16.87
C VAL A 554 -1.26 -8.15 16.21
N LEU A 555 -1.88 -8.22 15.04
CA LEU A 555 -2.00 -9.47 14.27
C LEU A 555 -0.64 -10.05 13.90
N LYS A 556 0.31 -9.23 13.46
CA LYS A 556 1.69 -9.65 13.15
C LYS A 556 2.43 -10.12 14.39
N GLN A 557 2.30 -9.40 15.51
CA GLN A 557 2.91 -9.80 16.79
C GLN A 557 2.42 -11.17 17.28
N ASN A 558 1.21 -11.56 16.89
CA ASN A 558 0.66 -12.89 17.16
C ASN A 558 1.20 -14.00 16.23
N GLY A 559 2.20 -13.72 15.41
CA GLY A 559 2.84 -14.66 14.49
C GLY A 559 2.07 -14.90 13.18
N ASN A 560 1.11 -14.04 12.83
CA ASN A 560 0.42 -14.13 11.55
C ASN A 560 1.20 -13.41 10.46
N VAL A 561 1.03 -13.86 9.22
CA VAL A 561 1.45 -13.14 8.01
C VAL A 561 0.24 -12.38 7.48
N VAL A 562 0.28 -11.06 7.62
CA VAL A 562 -0.87 -10.18 7.37
C VAL A 562 -0.72 -9.45 6.05
N GLY A 563 -1.66 -9.67 5.13
CA GLY A 563 -1.89 -8.80 3.99
C GLY A 563 -2.91 -7.71 4.33
N TYR A 564 -2.68 -6.51 3.84
CA TYR A 564 -3.63 -5.41 3.96
C TYR A 564 -3.90 -4.80 2.58
N MET A 565 -5.18 -4.65 2.21
CA MET A 565 -5.60 -4.01 0.98
C MET A 565 -6.35 -2.71 1.27
N GLY A 566 -5.89 -1.63 0.64
CA GLY A 566 -6.52 -0.32 0.74
C GLY A 566 -6.13 0.57 -0.44
N ASP A 567 -6.96 1.58 -0.70
CA ASP A 567 -6.83 2.49 -1.84
C ASP A 567 -6.86 3.97 -1.45
N GLY A 568 -7.19 4.27 -0.19
CA GLY A 568 -7.28 5.61 0.35
C GLY A 568 -6.06 6.07 1.16
N ILE A 569 -6.01 7.37 1.45
CA ILE A 569 -5.00 7.98 2.34
C ILE A 569 -5.05 7.31 3.72
N ASN A 570 -6.26 7.02 4.20
CA ASN A 570 -6.54 6.46 5.52
C ASN A 570 -5.96 5.05 5.71
N ASP A 571 -5.59 4.37 4.61
CA ASP A 571 -5.07 3.01 4.63
C ASP A 571 -3.53 2.96 4.66
N SER A 572 -2.85 4.06 4.32
CA SER A 572 -1.40 4.11 4.22
C SER A 572 -0.66 3.64 5.48
N PRO A 573 -1.09 4.01 6.72
CA PRO A 573 -0.47 3.48 7.93
C PRO A 573 -0.63 1.97 8.10
N ALA A 574 -1.77 1.40 7.71
CA ALA A 574 -2.01 -0.03 7.77
C ALA A 574 -1.25 -0.80 6.67
N LEU A 575 -1.18 -0.24 5.45
CA LEU A 575 -0.36 -0.76 4.34
C LEU A 575 1.12 -0.88 4.75
N THR A 576 1.67 0.19 5.36
CA THR A 576 3.07 0.22 5.82
C THR A 576 3.34 -0.83 6.92
N ASN A 577 2.40 -1.04 7.84
CA ASN A 577 2.55 -1.96 8.96
C ASN A 577 2.29 -3.43 8.58
N SER A 578 1.69 -3.73 7.44
CA SER A 578 1.41 -5.09 6.98
C SER A 578 2.69 -5.84 6.54
N ASP A 579 2.62 -7.17 6.39
CA ASP A 579 3.68 -7.97 5.78
C ASP A 579 3.61 -7.89 4.26
N VAL A 580 2.41 -7.62 3.72
CA VAL A 580 2.16 -7.38 2.31
C VAL A 580 1.13 -6.26 2.18
N GLY A 581 1.59 -5.08 1.81
CA GLY A 581 0.71 -3.98 1.42
C GLY A 581 0.22 -4.17 -0.02
N ILE A 582 -1.10 -4.17 -0.21
CA ILE A 582 -1.74 -4.37 -1.51
C ILE A 582 -2.58 -3.13 -1.83
N SER A 583 -2.45 -2.60 -3.03
CA SER A 583 -3.29 -1.50 -3.50
C SER A 583 -3.76 -1.75 -4.94
N VAL A 584 -4.52 -0.85 -5.48
CA VAL A 584 -5.06 -0.93 -6.85
C VAL A 584 -4.49 0.20 -7.71
N ASP A 585 -4.53 0.04 -9.03
CA ASP A 585 -4.01 1.04 -9.96
C ASP A 585 -4.79 2.37 -9.90
N THR A 586 -6.06 2.31 -9.56
CA THR A 586 -6.95 3.48 -9.39
C THR A 586 -6.84 4.15 -8.02
N ALA A 587 -6.02 3.61 -7.10
CA ALA A 587 -5.83 4.15 -5.76
C ALA A 587 -5.13 5.52 -5.77
N VAL A 588 -5.26 6.25 -4.68
CA VAL A 588 -4.50 7.49 -4.47
C VAL A 588 -3.00 7.22 -4.43
N ASP A 589 -2.20 8.20 -4.83
CA ASP A 589 -0.77 8.02 -5.04
C ASP A 589 -0.02 7.52 -3.81
N ILE A 590 -0.37 8.02 -2.63
CA ILE A 590 0.26 7.59 -1.38
C ILE A 590 -0.03 6.10 -1.06
N ALA A 591 -1.22 5.60 -1.38
CA ALA A 591 -1.55 4.20 -1.21
C ALA A 591 -0.76 3.32 -2.20
N LYS A 592 -0.67 3.75 -3.46
CA LYS A 592 0.16 3.08 -4.49
C LYS A 592 1.65 3.07 -4.11
N GLU A 593 2.17 4.18 -3.58
CA GLU A 593 3.59 4.27 -3.21
C GLU A 593 3.93 3.35 -2.02
N THR A 594 3.06 3.29 -1.03
CA THR A 594 3.25 2.48 0.19
C THR A 594 3.09 0.98 -0.08
N ALA A 595 2.25 0.61 -1.04
CA ALA A 595 1.96 -0.78 -1.35
C ALA A 595 3.16 -1.54 -1.93
N ASP A 596 3.24 -2.84 -1.63
CA ASP A 596 4.22 -3.78 -2.16
C ASP A 596 3.74 -4.42 -3.47
N ILE A 597 2.42 -4.55 -3.61
CA ILE A 597 1.74 -5.18 -4.75
C ILE A 597 0.62 -4.26 -5.23
N ILE A 598 0.50 -4.11 -6.54
CA ILE A 598 -0.58 -3.34 -7.19
C ILE A 598 -1.42 -4.30 -8.02
N LEU A 599 -2.73 -4.28 -7.80
CA LEU A 599 -3.70 -4.96 -8.66
C LEU A 599 -4.12 -4.00 -9.79
N LEU A 600 -4.02 -4.43 -11.04
CA LEU A 600 -4.42 -3.61 -12.21
C LEU A 600 -5.94 -3.52 -12.35
N GLU A 601 -6.69 -4.36 -11.67
CA GLU A 601 -8.14 -4.31 -11.58
C GLU A 601 -8.55 -4.38 -10.11
N LYS A 602 -9.53 -3.58 -9.74
CA LYS A 602 -10.06 -3.50 -8.38
C LYS A 602 -11.04 -4.67 -8.12
N ASP A 603 -10.53 -5.91 -8.22
CA ASP A 603 -11.29 -7.15 -8.02
C ASP A 603 -10.52 -8.12 -7.11
N LEU A 604 -11.22 -8.68 -6.12
CA LEU A 604 -10.68 -9.68 -5.20
C LEU A 604 -10.35 -11.02 -5.89
N ASN A 605 -10.95 -11.32 -7.03
CA ASN A 605 -10.60 -12.49 -7.82
C ASN A 605 -9.17 -12.38 -8.38
N VAL A 606 -8.73 -11.17 -8.74
CA VAL A 606 -7.33 -10.93 -9.16
C VAL A 606 -6.36 -11.20 -8.00
N LEU A 607 -6.74 -10.83 -6.77
CA LEU A 607 -5.98 -11.16 -5.57
C LEU A 607 -5.94 -12.68 -5.35
N LEU A 608 -7.10 -13.34 -5.40
CA LEU A 608 -7.21 -14.79 -5.25
C LEU A 608 -6.35 -15.53 -6.28
N ASP A 609 -6.44 -15.15 -7.53
CA ASP A 609 -5.63 -15.70 -8.63
C ASP A 609 -4.12 -15.55 -8.37
N GLY A 610 -3.69 -14.37 -7.91
CA GLY A 610 -2.30 -14.11 -7.54
C GLY A 610 -1.81 -15.00 -6.39
N VAL A 611 -2.63 -15.17 -5.34
CA VAL A 611 -2.34 -16.05 -4.20
C VAL A 611 -2.28 -17.52 -4.64
N MET A 612 -3.24 -17.96 -5.43
CA MET A 612 -3.30 -19.35 -5.91
C MET A 612 -2.13 -19.69 -6.84
N GLU A 613 -1.74 -18.77 -7.73
CA GLU A 613 -0.56 -18.94 -8.58
C GLU A 613 0.72 -19.08 -7.72
N ARG A 614 0.82 -18.31 -6.65
CA ARG A 614 1.95 -18.41 -5.73
C ARG A 614 1.96 -19.72 -4.95
N LYS A 615 0.81 -20.17 -4.44
CA LYS A 615 0.70 -21.46 -3.72
C LYS A 615 1.08 -22.63 -4.61
N LYS A 616 0.67 -22.63 -5.89
CA LYS A 616 1.09 -23.63 -6.89
C LYS A 616 2.60 -23.64 -7.07
N ASN A 617 3.25 -22.48 -7.07
CA ASN A 617 4.71 -22.38 -7.19
C ASN A 617 5.44 -22.91 -5.96
N ILE A 618 4.91 -22.70 -4.74
CA ILE A 618 5.46 -23.28 -3.50
C ILE A 618 5.32 -24.81 -3.50
N CYS A 619 4.19 -25.35 -3.95
CA CYS A 619 4.01 -26.81 -4.07
C CYS A 619 5.01 -27.42 -5.06
N LYS A 620 5.21 -26.80 -6.23
CA LYS A 620 6.22 -27.24 -7.21
C LYS A 620 7.64 -27.14 -6.63
N PHE A 621 7.93 -26.10 -5.84
CA PHE A 621 9.22 -25.96 -5.16
C PHE A 621 9.44 -27.10 -4.16
N ASN A 622 8.43 -27.44 -3.35
CA ASN A 622 8.49 -28.55 -2.42
C ASN A 622 8.64 -29.92 -3.14
N GLU A 623 8.06 -30.07 -4.33
CA GLU A 623 8.29 -31.26 -5.19
C GLU A 623 9.73 -31.29 -5.71
N ILE A 624 10.25 -30.16 -6.20
CA ILE A 624 11.65 -30.04 -6.67
C ILE A 624 12.60 -30.31 -5.50
N TYR A 625 12.30 -29.79 -4.30
CA TYR A 625 13.10 -30.04 -3.11
C TYR A 625 13.05 -31.51 -2.66
N LYS A 626 11.88 -32.14 -2.66
CA LYS A 626 11.73 -33.58 -2.40
C LYS A 626 12.43 -34.43 -3.48
N ASN A 627 12.38 -34.03 -4.74
CA ASN A 627 13.07 -34.70 -5.83
C ASN A 627 14.58 -34.40 -5.83
N GLY A 628 14.99 -33.19 -5.41
CA GLY A 628 16.39 -32.84 -5.18
C GLY A 628 17.03 -33.66 -4.04
N ASN A 629 16.26 -33.92 -2.96
CA ASN A 629 16.71 -34.86 -1.92
C ASN A 629 16.81 -36.32 -2.45
N LYS A 630 15.98 -36.73 -3.42
CA LYS A 630 16.16 -38.00 -4.13
C LYS A 630 17.42 -38.00 -5.00
N LEU A 631 17.77 -36.85 -5.62
CA LEU A 631 19.02 -36.69 -6.40
C LEU A 631 20.25 -36.66 -5.45
N GLN A 632 20.14 -36.14 -4.22
CA GLN A 632 21.20 -36.25 -3.22
C GLN A 632 21.35 -37.67 -2.68
N LEU A 633 20.27 -38.45 -2.56
CA LEU A 633 20.33 -39.89 -2.31
C LEU A 633 20.92 -40.65 -3.50
N TRP A 634 20.74 -40.15 -4.74
CA TRP A 634 21.44 -40.69 -5.93
C TRP A 634 22.93 -40.30 -5.93
N GLY A 635 23.29 -39.13 -5.42
CA GLY A 635 24.70 -38.76 -5.20
C GLY A 635 25.42 -39.69 -4.20
N SER A 636 24.71 -40.19 -3.19
CA SER A 636 25.23 -41.23 -2.28
C SER A 636 25.39 -42.61 -2.99
N SER A 637 24.55 -42.87 -4.01
CA SER A 637 24.72 -44.04 -4.92
C SER A 637 25.87 -43.81 -5.89
N PHE A 638 26.15 -42.58 -6.31
CA PHE A 638 27.31 -42.22 -7.12
C PHE A 638 28.64 -42.39 -6.35
N SER A 639 28.63 -42.15 -5.04
CA SER A 639 29.76 -42.48 -4.12
C SER A 639 30.02 -43.98 -4.07
N ASN A 640 29.00 -44.82 -4.17
CA ASN A 640 29.17 -46.27 -4.31
C ASN A 640 29.69 -46.67 -5.69
N TYR A 641 29.36 -45.92 -6.77
CA TYR A 641 29.93 -46.13 -8.10
C TYR A 641 31.39 -45.69 -8.20
N CYS A 642 31.80 -44.61 -7.51
CA CYS A 642 33.21 -44.23 -7.38
C CYS A 642 34.05 -45.28 -6.63
N LYS A 643 33.47 -46.00 -5.65
CA LYS A 643 34.14 -47.13 -5.00
C LYS A 643 34.41 -48.29 -5.98
N HIS A 644 33.59 -48.48 -7.02
CA HIS A 644 33.81 -49.47 -8.05
C HIS A 644 34.79 -49.00 -9.13
N CYS A 645 34.93 -47.70 -9.38
CA CYS A 645 35.95 -47.20 -10.32
C CYS A 645 37.37 -47.25 -9.73
N THR A 646 37.53 -47.12 -8.40
CA THR A 646 38.83 -47.27 -7.74
C THR A 646 39.34 -48.73 -7.71
N THR A 647 38.46 -49.72 -7.89
CA THR A 647 38.87 -51.16 -8.00
C THR A 647 39.20 -51.59 -9.44
N ILE A 648 39.11 -50.72 -10.44
CA ILE A 648 39.46 -51.00 -11.85
C ILE A 648 40.83 -50.36 -12.20
N PHE A 649 41.43 -49.56 -11.32
CA PHE A 649 42.73 -48.91 -11.52
C PHE A 649 43.77 -49.28 -10.46
N THR A 650 43.66 -50.44 -9.80
CA THR A 650 44.74 -51.12 -9.10
C THR A 650 45.16 -52.39 -9.85
#